data_9abbacbd5f7b70298225e8a2dd671a93
#
_entry.id   9abbacbd5f7b70298225e8a2dd671a93
#
_cell.length_a   1.000
_cell.length_b   1.000
_cell.length_c   1.000
_cell.angle_alpha   90.00
_cell.angle_beta   90.00
_cell.angle_gamma   90.00
#
_symmetry.space_group_name_H-M   'P 1'
#
loop_
_entity.id
_entity.type
_entity.pdbx_description
1 polymer ?
#
loop_
_entity_poly.entity_id
_entity_poly.type
_entity_poly.pdbx_seq_one_letter_code
_entity_poly.pdbx_strand_id
1 'polypeptide(L)'
;MTSLHARTPTLAVIEPRGLPVRSVAFARSVSGQTPEQRVTWSTFDPMGRLVAQRDPRLFADSTAPANLLTVYSLSGQVLATDSTDAGWRLSLPGEAGQTLEVWDARESHWQTTYDDSMRPVSVTENSTHVIERFTYASTSVESARHNRCGRLLRHDDPAGTRHMTEYGLAGGSLEETQQFLCSLDLPHWPESEAQRDPLLEEAEPFINRWHYNAAGELLSQTDAKGHQQHFSHTVAGQLRDTGLQTAGSSAVKTLVSNIRYNAFSQVESETAGNGVVTFLTHESATGRLARLQAQVPGKRLLQDLHYRYDPVGNLIEIEDTTQATRHFANQRIEPIRRFAYDSLYQLIEASGWETAQPSLGPDLPTWQTPDTSRVVNYNETYRYDAAGNLLERIHLGGSDHTQTLHIAPHNNRVIRSGETEHTYDANGNLLTLQPGQPLQWDARNQLCATAQVTRKAAANDEERYIYGGGGKRLRKVRTWQAQANSHLAETRYLPGLEVRTNSATQENLQVVTLQAGRCRVQWLHWDIPPSGLENDQLRYTFDDHLGSSTLELDDQAQLISQETYYPFGGTACWVGRNEVEASYKTLRYSGKERDATGLYYYGYRYYAPWLYRWLNPDPGGDIDGLNLYGFVGNDPMGHVDAGGRTRVRKNSGAELGEDLVVGVMGAAPDITGVQALAFLADDDTQDSQAENFELADEVVFENRQETDLQDQFLEIMETLPAAVAEPQPGTSSQGQLRVPAVPKLNRYYCGACGKGYARKPSLTRHLLTHTGEKRFSCPNCPSRFARKEHFDGHLRTHTGEKSFPCEYPGCGKSFGYQGDLSRHQRVHTKEKPFPCTYEGCTKSFARPDHLAVHQSVHTKVKLFTCTHEGCTKSFARNGSRNRHLSTHQ
;
A
#
# COMPACT_ATOMS: atom_id res chain seq x y z
N MET A 1 -1.85 27.48 -15.23
CA MET A 1 -1.40 26.61 -14.12
C MET A 1 -0.06 26.05 -14.52
N THR A 2 0.99 26.32 -13.79
CA THR A 2 2.20 25.49 -13.90
C THR A 2 1.85 24.17 -13.25
N SER A 3 1.57 23.15 -14.05
CA SER A 3 1.26 21.82 -13.56
C SER A 3 2.44 21.32 -12.72
N LEU A 4 2.18 20.47 -11.73
CA LEU A 4 3.22 19.83 -10.93
C LEU A 4 4.27 19.14 -11.83
N HIS A 5 3.80 18.58 -12.94
CA HIS A 5 4.60 17.88 -13.96
C HIS A 5 5.21 18.80 -15.04
N ALA A 6 5.01 20.12 -14.97
CA ALA A 6 5.61 21.01 -15.95
C ALA A 6 7.13 21.06 -15.82
N ARG A 7 7.88 20.74 -16.88
CA ARG A 7 9.34 20.67 -16.93
C ARG A 7 9.92 19.64 -15.97
N THR A 8 9.31 18.46 -15.88
CA THR A 8 9.80 17.31 -15.13
C THR A 8 9.89 16.08 -16.04
N PRO A 9 10.67 16.14 -17.14
CA PRO A 9 10.86 14.99 -18.03
C PRO A 9 11.72 13.93 -17.32
N THR A 10 11.66 12.68 -17.77
CA THR A 10 12.72 11.70 -17.50
C THR A 10 13.73 11.78 -18.64
N LEU A 11 15.01 11.87 -18.31
CA LEU A 11 16.10 11.94 -19.27
C LEU A 11 16.96 10.68 -19.15
N ALA A 12 17.28 10.06 -20.26
CA ALA A 12 18.26 8.99 -20.34
C ALA A 12 19.55 9.52 -20.97
N VAL A 13 20.68 9.32 -20.28
CA VAL A 13 22.01 9.58 -20.81
C VAL A 13 22.58 8.25 -21.28
N ILE A 14 22.89 8.16 -22.55
CA ILE A 14 23.43 6.95 -23.18
C ILE A 14 24.88 7.14 -23.56
N GLU A 15 25.71 6.10 -23.41
CA GLU A 15 27.06 6.07 -23.88
C GLU A 15 27.13 5.68 -25.38
N PRO A 16 28.30 5.79 -26.06
CA PRO A 16 28.40 5.52 -27.52
C PRO A 16 27.93 4.13 -27.96
N ARG A 17 27.90 3.13 -27.09
CA ARG A 17 27.36 1.78 -27.39
C ARG A 17 25.82 1.72 -27.30
N GLY A 18 25.15 2.84 -26.98
CA GLY A 18 23.70 2.89 -26.80
C GLY A 18 23.19 2.48 -25.41
N LEU A 19 24.08 2.23 -24.43
CA LEU A 19 23.71 1.77 -23.10
C LEU A 19 23.34 2.95 -22.17
N PRO A 20 22.26 2.86 -21.38
CA PRO A 20 21.79 3.95 -20.54
C PRO A 20 22.63 4.06 -19.25
N VAL A 21 23.65 4.90 -19.24
CA VAL A 21 24.54 5.10 -18.09
C VAL A 21 23.96 5.96 -16.98
N ARG A 22 22.94 6.77 -17.28
CA ARG A 22 22.20 7.55 -16.28
C ARG A 22 20.73 7.68 -16.66
N SER A 23 19.88 7.58 -15.66
CA SER A 23 18.50 8.01 -15.74
C SER A 23 18.31 9.20 -14.80
N VAL A 24 17.78 10.32 -15.31
CA VAL A 24 17.55 11.53 -14.52
C VAL A 24 16.06 11.80 -14.46
N ALA A 25 15.48 11.66 -13.29
CA ALA A 25 14.11 12.07 -12.99
C ALA A 25 14.09 13.40 -12.23
N PHE A 26 13.01 14.14 -12.29
CA PHE A 26 12.88 15.44 -11.65
C PHE A 26 11.77 15.42 -10.61
N ALA A 27 12.15 15.36 -9.34
CA ALA A 27 11.23 15.30 -8.20
C ALA A 27 10.71 16.69 -7.83
N ARG A 28 9.41 16.82 -7.67
CA ARG A 28 8.75 18.03 -7.19
C ARG A 28 7.43 17.69 -6.50
N SER A 29 7.31 18.06 -5.25
CA SER A 29 6.08 17.87 -4.45
C SER A 29 5.18 19.10 -4.39
N VAL A 30 5.68 20.29 -4.78
CA VAL A 30 4.95 21.55 -4.72
C VAL A 30 5.05 22.29 -6.05
N SER A 31 3.91 22.61 -6.67
CA SER A 31 3.87 23.37 -7.94
C SER A 31 4.57 24.72 -7.80
N GLY A 32 5.43 25.06 -8.76
CA GLY A 32 6.21 26.30 -8.75
C GLY A 32 7.57 26.23 -8.05
N GLN A 33 7.89 25.13 -7.36
CA GLN A 33 9.24 24.87 -6.87
C GLN A 33 10.15 24.43 -8.02
N THR A 34 11.44 24.69 -7.89
CA THR A 34 12.47 24.10 -8.77
C THR A 34 12.48 22.59 -8.56
N PRO A 35 12.39 21.76 -9.62
CA PRO A 35 12.47 20.32 -9.46
C PRO A 35 13.86 19.91 -8.98
N GLU A 36 13.90 18.94 -8.09
CA GLU A 36 15.14 18.30 -7.65
C GLU A 36 15.51 17.18 -8.62
N GLN A 37 16.76 17.11 -9.03
CA GLN A 37 17.24 16.05 -9.90
C GLN A 37 17.47 14.76 -9.10
N ARG A 38 16.99 13.65 -9.61
CA ARG A 38 17.14 12.29 -9.08
C ARG A 38 17.89 11.47 -10.11
N VAL A 39 19.17 11.27 -9.91
CA VAL A 39 20.05 10.58 -10.87
C VAL A 39 20.30 9.16 -10.43
N THR A 40 19.81 8.19 -11.19
CA THR A 40 20.21 6.80 -11.10
C THR A 40 21.37 6.55 -12.05
N TRP A 41 22.42 5.93 -11.58
CA TRP A 41 23.65 5.70 -12.35
C TRP A 41 23.90 4.21 -12.55
N SER A 42 24.29 3.85 -13.77
CA SER A 42 24.56 2.48 -14.19
C SER A 42 25.93 2.38 -14.84
N THR A 43 26.66 1.32 -14.55
CA THR A 43 27.97 1.02 -15.16
C THR A 43 27.88 -0.30 -15.88
N PHE A 44 28.43 -0.33 -17.09
CA PHE A 44 28.46 -1.50 -17.93
C PHE A 44 29.88 -1.97 -18.20
N ASP A 45 30.08 -3.28 -18.29
CA ASP A 45 31.35 -3.87 -18.70
C ASP A 45 31.59 -3.72 -20.21
N PRO A 46 32.76 -4.14 -20.73
CA PRO A 46 33.05 -4.08 -22.17
C PRO A 46 32.07 -4.87 -23.04
N MET A 47 31.40 -5.88 -22.48
CA MET A 47 30.40 -6.71 -23.18
C MET A 47 28.99 -6.11 -23.15
N GLY A 48 28.79 -4.97 -22.45
CA GLY A 48 27.52 -4.29 -22.35
C GLY A 48 26.63 -4.80 -21.22
N ARG A 49 27.17 -5.62 -20.31
CA ARG A 49 26.41 -6.14 -19.16
C ARG A 49 26.47 -5.17 -17.99
N LEU A 50 25.37 -5.01 -17.28
CA LEU A 50 25.21 -4.10 -16.14
C LEU A 50 25.99 -4.64 -14.93
N VAL A 51 27.04 -3.96 -14.51
CA VAL A 51 27.92 -4.42 -13.41
C VAL A 51 27.77 -3.62 -12.12
N ALA A 52 27.24 -2.40 -12.18
CA ALA A 52 27.00 -1.59 -10.97
C ALA A 52 25.87 -0.60 -11.17
N GLN A 53 25.09 -0.39 -10.10
CA GLN A 53 24.02 0.61 -10.06
C GLN A 53 24.09 1.42 -8.78
N ARG A 54 23.73 2.72 -8.87
CA ARG A 54 23.53 3.63 -7.73
C ARG A 54 22.22 4.37 -7.86
N ASP A 55 21.47 4.40 -6.78
CA ASP A 55 20.28 5.22 -6.62
C ASP A 55 20.66 6.73 -6.51
N PRO A 56 19.68 7.64 -6.59
CA PRO A 56 19.96 9.08 -6.53
C PRO A 56 20.59 9.53 -5.22
N ARG A 57 20.37 8.85 -4.11
CA ARG A 57 20.94 9.17 -2.80
C ARG A 57 22.43 8.80 -2.75
N LEU A 58 22.77 7.57 -3.15
CA LEU A 58 24.14 7.07 -3.16
C LEU A 58 24.95 7.67 -4.33
N PHE A 59 24.30 8.09 -5.40
CA PHE A 59 24.96 8.82 -6.49
C PHE A 59 25.45 10.20 -6.04
N ALA A 60 24.71 10.89 -5.15
CA ALA A 60 25.08 12.19 -4.62
C ALA A 60 26.32 12.15 -3.72
N ASP A 61 26.64 10.98 -3.15
CA ASP A 61 27.85 10.75 -2.35
C ASP A 61 28.87 9.92 -3.15
N SER A 62 29.94 10.56 -3.63
CA SER A 62 30.96 9.89 -4.43
C SER A 62 31.72 8.79 -3.67
N THR A 63 31.68 8.78 -2.34
CA THR A 63 32.32 7.80 -1.46
C THR A 63 31.42 6.62 -1.13
N ALA A 64 30.11 6.73 -1.39
CA ALA A 64 29.14 5.67 -1.11
C ALA A 64 29.37 4.45 -2.02
N PRO A 65 29.10 3.23 -1.53
CA PRO A 65 29.11 2.03 -2.35
C PRO A 65 28.02 2.08 -3.44
N ALA A 66 28.11 1.18 -4.42
CA ALA A 66 26.96 0.95 -5.32
C ALA A 66 25.85 0.21 -4.57
N ASN A 67 24.58 0.47 -4.90
CA ASN A 67 23.45 -0.29 -4.35
C ASN A 67 23.54 -1.77 -4.74
N LEU A 68 23.97 -2.03 -5.97
CA LEU A 68 24.09 -3.36 -6.52
C LEU A 68 25.37 -3.45 -7.35
N LEU A 69 26.16 -4.50 -7.11
CA LEU A 69 27.26 -4.95 -7.92
C LEU A 69 26.93 -6.33 -8.47
N THR A 70 27.24 -6.59 -9.74
CA THR A 70 27.00 -7.88 -10.39
C THR A 70 28.26 -8.38 -11.08
N VAL A 71 28.62 -9.63 -10.84
CA VAL A 71 29.73 -10.33 -11.47
C VAL A 71 29.21 -11.43 -12.38
N TYR A 72 29.67 -11.46 -13.62
CA TYR A 72 29.22 -12.41 -14.64
C TYR A 72 30.31 -13.43 -14.98
N SER A 73 29.89 -14.61 -15.38
CA SER A 73 30.75 -15.59 -16.07
C SER A 73 31.11 -15.10 -17.47
N LEU A 74 32.06 -15.78 -18.11
CA LEU A 74 32.38 -15.50 -19.52
C LEU A 74 31.20 -15.75 -20.45
N SER A 75 30.31 -16.70 -20.11
CA SER A 75 29.08 -17.03 -20.87
C SER A 75 27.94 -16.02 -20.63
N GLY A 76 28.08 -15.08 -19.68
CA GLY A 76 27.05 -14.07 -19.36
C GLY A 76 26.17 -14.39 -18.17
N GLN A 77 26.30 -15.56 -17.56
CA GLN A 77 25.53 -15.92 -16.37
C GLN A 77 25.98 -15.11 -15.15
N VAL A 78 25.04 -14.69 -14.30
CA VAL A 78 25.36 -14.03 -13.03
C VAL A 78 25.99 -15.06 -12.09
N LEU A 79 27.21 -14.77 -11.63
CA LEU A 79 27.92 -15.58 -10.62
C LEU A 79 27.77 -15.00 -9.24
N ALA A 80 27.86 -13.69 -9.11
CA ALA A 80 27.73 -13.03 -7.81
C ALA A 80 26.99 -11.71 -7.93
N THR A 81 26.25 -11.39 -6.89
CA THR A 81 25.68 -10.06 -6.66
C THR A 81 26.10 -9.58 -5.27
N ASP A 82 26.33 -8.28 -5.11
CA ASP A 82 26.53 -7.64 -3.81
C ASP A 82 25.62 -6.42 -3.71
N SER A 83 24.63 -6.53 -2.81
CA SER A 83 23.62 -5.52 -2.59
C SER A 83 23.78 -4.87 -1.22
N THR A 84 23.74 -3.56 -1.15
CA THR A 84 23.74 -2.83 0.12
C THR A 84 22.53 -3.15 0.99
N ASP A 85 21.41 -3.57 0.37
CA ASP A 85 20.17 -3.96 1.07
C ASP A 85 20.13 -5.44 1.43
N ALA A 86 20.53 -6.33 0.50
CA ALA A 86 20.35 -7.78 0.62
C ALA A 86 21.65 -8.57 0.91
N GLY A 87 22.79 -7.87 1.04
CA GLY A 87 24.09 -8.51 1.18
C GLY A 87 24.58 -9.17 -0.10
N TRP A 88 25.70 -9.89 0.00
CA TRP A 88 26.25 -10.59 -1.15
C TRP A 88 25.61 -11.98 -1.33
N ARG A 89 25.57 -12.44 -2.58
CA ARG A 89 25.15 -13.78 -2.97
C ARG A 89 26.08 -14.31 -4.05
N LEU A 90 26.46 -15.56 -3.96
CA LEU A 90 27.29 -16.27 -4.93
C LEU A 90 26.57 -17.51 -5.41
N SER A 91 26.57 -17.76 -6.71
CA SER A 91 25.98 -18.96 -7.34
C SER A 91 27.02 -19.65 -8.21
N LEU A 92 27.13 -20.96 -8.08
CA LEU A 92 27.96 -21.83 -8.92
C LEU A 92 27.05 -22.59 -9.89
N PRO A 93 27.00 -22.23 -11.18
CA PRO A 93 26.25 -22.96 -12.18
C PRO A 93 27.04 -24.19 -12.67
N GLY A 94 26.32 -25.23 -13.05
CA GLY A 94 26.88 -26.39 -13.76
C GLY A 94 27.04 -26.14 -15.26
N GLU A 95 27.48 -27.17 -15.99
CA GLU A 95 27.75 -27.09 -17.44
C GLU A 95 26.51 -26.79 -18.28
N ALA A 96 25.33 -27.22 -17.83
CA ALA A 96 24.03 -26.95 -18.47
C ALA A 96 23.34 -25.68 -17.94
N GLY A 97 24.03 -24.88 -17.12
CA GLY A 97 23.47 -23.69 -16.52
C GLY A 97 22.64 -23.91 -15.27
N GLN A 98 22.44 -25.16 -14.84
CA GLN A 98 21.74 -25.50 -13.60
C GLN A 98 22.54 -25.02 -12.37
N THR A 99 21.85 -24.58 -11.33
CA THR A 99 22.49 -24.14 -10.09
C THR A 99 22.98 -25.34 -9.29
N LEU A 100 24.28 -25.42 -9.04
CA LEU A 100 24.88 -26.46 -8.20
C LEU A 100 24.95 -26.05 -6.75
N GLU A 101 25.47 -24.86 -6.49
CA GLU A 101 25.67 -24.36 -5.13
C GLU A 101 25.37 -22.85 -5.07
N VAL A 102 24.86 -22.40 -3.93
CA VAL A 102 24.58 -20.99 -3.62
C VAL A 102 25.05 -20.67 -2.21
N TRP A 103 25.64 -19.49 -2.03
CA TRP A 103 26.02 -18.92 -0.74
C TRP A 103 25.47 -17.52 -0.62
N ASP A 104 25.24 -17.07 0.61
CA ASP A 104 24.80 -15.72 0.91
C ASP A 104 25.58 -15.05 2.06
N ALA A 105 25.28 -13.80 2.35
CA ALA A 105 26.00 -13.00 3.34
C ALA A 105 25.78 -13.48 4.80
N ARG A 106 24.82 -14.35 5.08
CA ARG A 106 24.64 -15.04 6.37
C ARG A 106 25.48 -16.32 6.48
N GLU A 107 26.32 -16.59 5.46
CA GLU A 107 27.08 -17.83 5.33
C GLU A 107 26.17 -19.07 5.13
N SER A 108 24.90 -18.86 4.73
CA SER A 108 24.05 -19.97 4.35
C SER A 108 24.56 -20.59 3.07
N HIS A 109 24.47 -21.91 2.97
CA HIS A 109 24.96 -22.67 1.82
C HIS A 109 23.91 -23.68 1.38
N TRP A 110 23.57 -23.68 0.10
CA TRP A 110 22.70 -24.68 -0.53
C TRP A 110 23.45 -25.42 -1.60
N GLN A 111 23.26 -26.72 -1.63
CA GLN A 111 23.78 -27.59 -2.65
C GLN A 111 22.63 -28.39 -3.26
N THR A 112 22.51 -28.35 -4.60
CA THR A 112 21.53 -29.14 -5.33
C THR A 112 22.23 -30.25 -6.08
N THR A 113 21.76 -31.48 -5.90
CA THR A 113 22.24 -32.65 -6.66
C THR A 113 21.23 -32.97 -7.77
N TYR A 114 21.73 -33.47 -8.90
CA TYR A 114 20.93 -33.73 -10.10
C TYR A 114 21.11 -35.18 -10.55
N ASP A 115 20.11 -35.73 -11.22
CA ASP A 115 20.21 -37.00 -11.94
C ASP A 115 20.84 -36.83 -13.34
N ASP A 116 21.02 -37.91 -14.06
CA ASP A 116 21.58 -37.93 -15.45
C ASP A 116 20.74 -37.15 -16.45
N SER A 117 19.50 -36.84 -16.11
CA SER A 117 18.58 -36.00 -16.93
C SER A 117 18.58 -34.55 -16.50
N MET A 118 19.52 -34.13 -15.65
CA MET A 118 19.63 -32.78 -15.07
C MET A 118 18.40 -32.33 -14.26
N ARG A 119 17.66 -33.28 -13.67
CA ARG A 119 16.56 -33.00 -12.76
C ARG A 119 17.08 -33.00 -11.32
N PRO A 120 16.67 -32.06 -10.47
CA PRO A 120 17.09 -32.01 -9.07
C PRO A 120 16.60 -33.27 -8.33
N VAL A 121 17.46 -33.91 -7.57
CA VAL A 121 17.11 -35.08 -6.71
C VAL A 121 17.20 -34.79 -5.24
N SER A 122 18.04 -33.83 -4.82
CA SER A 122 18.04 -33.33 -3.44
C SER A 122 18.56 -31.91 -3.33
N VAL A 123 18.12 -31.22 -2.29
CA VAL A 123 18.68 -29.95 -1.84
C VAL A 123 19.19 -30.12 -0.41
N THR A 124 20.47 -29.81 -0.24
CA THR A 124 21.15 -29.86 1.06
C THR A 124 21.42 -28.44 1.52
N GLU A 125 21.11 -28.16 2.77
CA GLU A 125 21.34 -26.88 3.43
C GLU A 125 22.46 -26.99 4.45
N ASN A 126 23.39 -26.00 4.42
CA ASN A 126 24.54 -25.90 5.32
C ASN A 126 25.36 -27.18 5.39
N SER A 127 25.50 -27.90 4.27
CA SER A 127 26.27 -29.12 4.07
C SER A 127 25.86 -30.31 4.99
N THR A 128 24.77 -30.18 5.73
CA THR A 128 24.37 -31.18 6.74
C THR A 128 22.93 -31.62 6.65
N HIS A 129 22.02 -30.78 6.28
CA HIS A 129 20.57 -31.04 6.26
C HIS A 129 20.05 -31.20 4.85
N VAL A 130 19.62 -32.38 4.47
CA VAL A 130 18.87 -32.60 3.23
C VAL A 130 17.44 -32.17 3.49
N ILE A 131 17.09 -31.02 3.01
CA ILE A 131 15.80 -30.37 3.28
C ILE A 131 14.76 -30.64 2.21
N GLU A 132 15.19 -31.03 1.01
CA GLU A 132 14.27 -31.47 -0.06
C GLU A 132 14.80 -32.74 -0.73
N ARG A 133 13.85 -33.60 -1.14
CA ARG A 133 14.11 -34.72 -2.04
C ARG A 133 13.02 -34.84 -3.09
N PHE A 134 13.44 -35.23 -4.27
CA PHE A 134 12.59 -35.39 -5.45
C PHE A 134 12.70 -36.81 -5.99
N THR A 135 11.57 -37.44 -6.22
CA THR A 135 11.49 -38.77 -6.86
C THR A 135 10.70 -38.68 -8.15
N TYR A 136 11.26 -39.15 -9.24
CA TYR A 136 10.66 -39.07 -10.57
C TYR A 136 10.20 -40.44 -11.09
N ALA A 137 9.14 -40.47 -11.87
CA ALA A 137 8.64 -41.67 -12.52
C ALA A 137 9.60 -42.19 -13.58
N SER A 138 9.71 -43.51 -13.62
CA SER A 138 10.42 -44.22 -14.69
C SER A 138 9.64 -44.11 -16.02
N THR A 139 10.30 -44.51 -17.13
CA THR A 139 9.69 -44.62 -18.47
C THR A 139 8.95 -45.93 -18.69
N SER A 140 8.37 -46.52 -17.63
CA SER A 140 7.63 -47.78 -17.69
C SER A 140 6.27 -47.61 -18.38
N VAL A 141 5.70 -48.74 -18.86
CA VAL A 141 4.34 -48.76 -19.40
C VAL A 141 3.31 -48.32 -18.36
N GLU A 142 3.54 -48.65 -17.10
CA GLU A 142 2.70 -48.22 -16.00
C GLU A 142 2.71 -46.70 -15.84
N SER A 143 3.90 -46.08 -15.83
CA SER A 143 4.03 -44.62 -15.77
C SER A 143 3.38 -43.95 -16.97
N ALA A 144 3.48 -44.56 -18.16
CA ALA A 144 2.87 -44.03 -19.39
C ALA A 144 1.31 -43.99 -19.31
N ARG A 145 0.70 -44.97 -18.66
CA ARG A 145 -0.78 -45.02 -18.46
C ARG A 145 -1.31 -43.85 -17.67
N HIS A 146 -0.50 -43.31 -16.80
CA HIS A 146 -0.84 -42.20 -15.91
C HIS A 146 -0.21 -40.86 -16.36
N ASN A 147 0.30 -40.78 -17.58
CA ASN A 147 1.03 -39.62 -18.15
C ASN A 147 2.17 -39.08 -17.27
N ARG A 148 2.81 -39.95 -16.46
CA ARG A 148 3.80 -39.52 -15.46
C ARG A 148 5.26 -39.86 -15.84
N CYS A 149 5.55 -40.44 -17.02
CA CYS A 149 6.91 -40.75 -17.46
C CYS A 149 7.84 -39.54 -17.30
N GLY A 150 8.91 -39.71 -16.51
CA GLY A 150 9.89 -38.66 -16.27
C GLY A 150 9.40 -37.50 -15.41
N ARG A 151 8.15 -37.50 -14.95
CA ARG A 151 7.57 -36.46 -14.10
C ARG A 151 7.79 -36.74 -12.63
N LEU A 152 7.66 -35.69 -11.81
CA LEU A 152 7.79 -35.76 -10.36
C LEU A 152 6.68 -36.63 -9.76
N LEU A 153 7.03 -37.59 -8.93
CA LEU A 153 6.08 -38.47 -8.23
C LEU A 153 5.95 -38.09 -6.77
N ARG A 154 7.11 -37.76 -6.16
CA ARG A 154 7.18 -37.46 -4.75
C ARG A 154 8.12 -36.26 -4.56
N HIS A 155 7.70 -35.31 -3.76
CA HIS A 155 8.49 -34.20 -3.29
C HIS A 155 8.41 -34.14 -1.77
N ASP A 156 9.48 -34.42 -1.11
CA ASP A 156 9.66 -34.20 0.32
C ASP A 156 10.27 -32.81 0.51
N ASP A 157 9.63 -31.97 1.28
CA ASP A 157 9.99 -30.57 1.47
C ASP A 157 9.93 -30.16 2.96
N PRO A 158 10.26 -28.94 3.38
CA PRO A 158 10.23 -28.55 4.79
C PRO A 158 8.85 -28.64 5.48
N ALA A 159 7.75 -28.71 4.74
CA ALA A 159 6.41 -28.85 5.30
C ALA A 159 5.95 -30.32 5.39
N GLY A 160 6.54 -31.20 4.60
CA GLY A 160 6.16 -32.61 4.55
C GLY A 160 6.37 -33.23 3.19
N THR A 161 5.47 -34.09 2.77
CA THR A 161 5.57 -34.84 1.52
C THR A 161 4.36 -34.59 0.63
N ARG A 162 4.61 -34.36 -0.65
CA ARG A 162 3.58 -34.33 -1.71
C ARG A 162 3.79 -35.48 -2.68
N HIS A 163 2.73 -36.22 -2.96
CA HIS A 163 2.71 -37.24 -4.00
C HIS A 163 1.82 -36.80 -5.16
N MET A 164 2.32 -36.91 -6.39
CA MET A 164 1.59 -36.65 -7.64
C MET A 164 1.37 -37.97 -8.37
N THR A 165 0.14 -38.49 -8.31
CA THR A 165 -0.16 -39.84 -8.78
C THR A 165 -0.71 -39.87 -10.20
N GLU A 166 -1.36 -38.79 -10.66
CA GLU A 166 -2.01 -38.68 -11.94
C GLU A 166 -1.69 -37.35 -12.61
N TYR A 167 -1.42 -37.40 -13.93
CA TYR A 167 -1.16 -36.22 -14.74
C TYR A 167 -2.09 -36.11 -15.94
N GLY A 168 -2.59 -34.89 -16.19
CA GLY A 168 -3.34 -34.58 -17.40
C GLY A 168 -2.46 -34.53 -18.66
N LEU A 169 -3.11 -34.52 -19.82
CA LEU A 169 -2.43 -34.42 -21.11
C LEU A 169 -1.63 -33.12 -21.25
N ALA A 170 -2.14 -32.02 -20.68
CA ALA A 170 -1.48 -30.73 -20.65
C ALA A 170 -0.30 -30.65 -19.66
N GLY A 171 -0.09 -31.67 -18.82
CA GLY A 171 1.04 -31.76 -17.88
C GLY A 171 0.75 -31.38 -16.45
N GLY A 172 -0.40 -30.80 -16.15
CA GLY A 172 -0.81 -30.50 -14.77
C GLY A 172 -1.15 -31.76 -13.97
N SER A 173 -0.92 -31.74 -12.65
CA SER A 173 -1.35 -32.80 -11.75
C SER A 173 -2.89 -32.89 -11.71
N LEU A 174 -3.43 -34.11 -11.76
CA LEU A 174 -4.85 -34.37 -11.58
C LEU A 174 -5.17 -34.86 -10.17
N GLU A 175 -4.20 -35.42 -9.49
CA GLU A 175 -4.32 -35.84 -8.09
C GLU A 175 -3.02 -35.58 -7.36
N GLU A 176 -3.13 -34.95 -6.21
CA GLU A 176 -2.03 -34.65 -5.30
C GLU A 176 -2.41 -35.05 -3.87
N THR A 177 -1.50 -35.71 -3.21
CA THR A 177 -1.63 -36.10 -1.82
C THR A 177 -0.61 -35.34 -0.98
N GLN A 178 -1.04 -34.66 0.06
CA GLN A 178 -0.19 -33.93 1.01
C GLN A 178 -0.21 -34.63 2.36
N GLN A 179 0.98 -34.90 2.94
CA GLN A 179 1.19 -35.26 4.34
C GLN A 179 2.14 -34.27 4.99
N PHE A 180 1.82 -33.86 6.22
CA PHE A 180 2.66 -32.94 6.96
C PHE A 180 3.68 -33.66 7.82
N LEU A 181 4.78 -32.96 8.15
CA LEU A 181 5.75 -33.44 9.12
C LEU A 181 5.18 -33.46 10.54
N CYS A 182 5.55 -34.47 11.34
CA CYS A 182 5.24 -34.52 12.78
C CYS A 182 5.92 -33.37 13.54
N SER A 183 7.17 -33.05 13.17
CA SER A 183 7.94 -31.94 13.76
C SER A 183 7.66 -30.62 13.05
N LEU A 184 7.73 -29.51 13.78
CA LEU A 184 7.75 -28.15 13.25
C LEU A 184 9.18 -27.67 12.97
N ASP A 185 10.19 -28.45 13.27
CA ASP A 185 11.59 -28.14 13.01
C ASP A 185 11.98 -28.55 11.59
N LEU A 186 13.07 -27.96 11.10
CA LEU A 186 13.60 -28.23 9.78
C LEU A 186 13.96 -29.73 9.63
N PRO A 187 13.45 -30.42 8.59
CA PRO A 187 13.72 -31.85 8.43
C PRO A 187 15.15 -32.12 7.98
N HIS A 188 15.58 -33.37 8.21
CA HIS A 188 16.68 -34.01 7.50
C HIS A 188 16.14 -35.27 6.83
N TRP A 189 15.88 -35.16 5.51
CA TRP A 189 15.28 -36.24 4.74
C TRP A 189 16.28 -37.37 4.44
N PRO A 190 16.07 -38.57 4.95
CA PRO A 190 16.87 -39.75 4.60
C PRO A 190 16.78 -40.08 3.10
N GLU A 191 17.73 -40.86 2.61
CA GLU A 191 17.72 -41.30 1.20
C GLU A 191 16.59 -42.27 0.88
N SER A 192 16.36 -43.23 1.80
CA SER A 192 15.32 -44.26 1.64
C SER A 192 13.92 -43.72 1.96
N GLU A 193 12.93 -43.92 1.09
CA GLU A 193 11.53 -43.57 1.31
C GLU A 193 10.98 -44.24 2.61
N ALA A 194 11.31 -45.50 2.84
CA ALA A 194 10.87 -46.22 4.05
C ALA A 194 11.37 -45.57 5.37
N GLN A 195 12.43 -44.76 5.29
CA GLN A 195 12.92 -43.98 6.43
C GLN A 195 12.33 -42.59 6.49
N ARG A 196 11.78 -42.05 5.38
CA ARG A 196 11.11 -40.74 5.31
C ARG A 196 9.69 -40.80 5.82
N ASP A 197 8.95 -41.87 5.50
CA ASP A 197 7.53 -42.00 5.84
C ASP A 197 7.26 -41.93 7.38
N PRO A 198 8.10 -42.49 8.27
CA PRO A 198 7.91 -42.32 9.70
C PRO A 198 8.08 -40.90 10.25
N LEU A 199 8.61 -39.98 9.48
CA LEU A 199 8.72 -38.56 9.86
C LEU A 199 7.40 -37.78 9.63
N LEU A 200 6.48 -38.39 8.92
CA LEU A 200 5.17 -37.81 8.57
C LEU A 200 4.12 -38.11 9.64
N GLU A 201 3.11 -37.29 9.72
CA GLU A 201 1.97 -37.52 10.62
C GLU A 201 1.27 -38.85 10.25
N GLU A 202 0.87 -39.62 11.27
CA GLU A 202 0.11 -40.87 11.09
C GLU A 202 -1.33 -40.66 10.60
N ALA A 203 -1.79 -39.42 10.59
CA ALA A 203 -3.14 -39.05 10.12
C ALA A 203 -3.32 -39.38 8.64
N GLU A 204 -4.58 -39.57 8.22
CA GLU A 204 -4.88 -39.76 6.82
C GLU A 204 -4.39 -38.58 5.99
N PRO A 205 -3.76 -38.85 4.84
CA PRO A 205 -3.22 -37.80 3.98
C PRO A 205 -4.32 -36.93 3.36
N PHE A 206 -4.00 -35.70 3.06
CA PHE A 206 -4.89 -34.77 2.39
C PHE A 206 -4.82 -34.94 0.87
N ILE A 207 -5.90 -35.41 0.25
CA ILE A 207 -5.98 -35.73 -1.18
C ILE A 207 -6.78 -34.67 -1.91
N ASN A 208 -6.17 -34.00 -2.90
CA ASN A 208 -6.81 -33.02 -3.75
C ASN A 208 -6.91 -33.58 -5.17
N ARG A 209 -8.00 -33.28 -5.90
CA ARG A 209 -8.22 -33.72 -7.28
C ARG A 209 -8.69 -32.57 -8.15
N TRP A 210 -8.22 -32.55 -9.38
CA TRP A 210 -8.62 -31.56 -10.39
C TRP A 210 -9.11 -32.24 -11.66
N HIS A 211 -10.14 -31.66 -12.22
CA HIS A 211 -10.70 -32.10 -13.48
C HIS A 211 -10.73 -30.94 -14.49
N TYR A 212 -10.12 -31.15 -15.63
CA TYR A 212 -9.98 -30.15 -16.69
C TYR A 212 -10.76 -30.57 -17.93
N ASN A 213 -11.17 -29.60 -18.75
CA ASN A 213 -11.70 -29.89 -20.09
C ASN A 213 -10.57 -30.12 -21.10
N ALA A 214 -10.93 -30.39 -22.35
CA ALA A 214 -9.96 -30.62 -23.44
C ALA A 214 -9.13 -29.36 -23.79
N ALA A 215 -9.56 -28.19 -23.46
CA ALA A 215 -8.83 -26.91 -23.64
C ALA A 215 -7.86 -26.61 -22.46
N GLY A 216 -7.87 -27.42 -21.40
CA GLY A 216 -7.05 -27.22 -20.22
C GLY A 216 -7.70 -26.33 -19.15
N GLU A 217 -8.97 -25.93 -19.34
CA GLU A 217 -9.69 -25.12 -18.36
C GLU A 217 -10.20 -26.01 -17.21
N LEU A 218 -10.06 -25.53 -15.96
CA LEU A 218 -10.50 -26.23 -14.76
C LEU A 218 -12.04 -26.31 -14.72
N LEU A 219 -12.60 -27.52 -14.66
CA LEU A 219 -14.04 -27.75 -14.52
C LEU A 219 -14.45 -28.01 -13.07
N SER A 220 -13.63 -28.74 -12.32
CA SER A 220 -13.87 -28.95 -10.90
C SER A 220 -12.58 -29.22 -10.13
N GLN A 221 -12.61 -28.87 -8.86
CA GLN A 221 -11.59 -29.19 -7.89
C GLN A 221 -12.27 -29.83 -6.66
N THR A 222 -11.77 -31.01 -6.27
CA THR A 222 -12.19 -31.68 -5.02
C THR A 222 -11.09 -31.50 -4.00
N ASP A 223 -11.42 -30.89 -2.87
CA ASP A 223 -10.46 -30.67 -1.78
C ASP A 223 -10.29 -31.92 -0.90
N ALA A 224 -9.35 -31.83 0.03
CA ALA A 224 -9.01 -32.94 0.91
C ALA A 224 -10.08 -33.36 1.93
N LYS A 225 -11.15 -32.61 2.05
CA LYS A 225 -12.34 -32.95 2.87
C LYS A 225 -13.52 -33.43 2.02
N GLY A 226 -13.34 -33.49 0.69
CA GLY A 226 -14.33 -33.98 -0.26
C GLY A 226 -15.32 -32.92 -0.72
N HIS A 227 -15.08 -31.63 -0.43
CA HIS A 227 -15.88 -30.55 -1.02
C HIS A 227 -15.45 -30.34 -2.45
N GLN A 228 -16.39 -30.11 -3.35
CA GLN A 228 -16.13 -29.95 -4.76
C GLN A 228 -16.51 -28.53 -5.24
N GLN A 229 -15.54 -27.80 -5.72
CA GLN A 229 -15.74 -26.53 -6.40
C GLN A 229 -15.98 -26.80 -7.90
N HIS A 230 -16.97 -26.15 -8.48
CA HIS A 230 -17.34 -26.29 -9.88
C HIS A 230 -17.14 -24.98 -10.61
N PHE A 231 -16.63 -25.04 -11.84
CA PHE A 231 -16.35 -23.89 -12.69
C PHE A 231 -16.98 -24.09 -14.07
N SER A 232 -17.65 -23.07 -14.58
CA SER A 232 -18.10 -23.04 -15.97
C SER A 232 -17.53 -21.84 -16.70
N HIS A 233 -17.21 -22.02 -17.96
CA HIS A 233 -16.54 -21.02 -18.77
C HIS A 233 -17.41 -20.55 -19.92
N THR A 234 -17.11 -19.36 -20.45
CA THR A 234 -17.65 -18.87 -21.71
C THR A 234 -17.01 -19.61 -22.88
N VAL A 235 -17.52 -19.40 -24.10
CA VAL A 235 -16.88 -19.95 -25.32
C VAL A 235 -15.45 -19.38 -25.52
N ALA A 236 -15.15 -18.21 -24.93
CA ALA A 236 -13.83 -17.59 -24.99
C ALA A 236 -12.89 -18.07 -23.86
N GLY A 237 -13.28 -19.08 -23.07
CA GLY A 237 -12.45 -19.62 -21.98
C GLY A 237 -12.51 -18.81 -20.68
N GLN A 238 -13.28 -17.73 -20.64
CA GLN A 238 -13.39 -16.87 -19.44
C GLN A 238 -14.38 -17.51 -18.45
N LEU A 239 -14.10 -17.37 -17.14
CA LEU A 239 -14.95 -17.88 -16.08
C LEU A 239 -16.35 -17.24 -16.15
N ARG A 240 -17.41 -18.05 -16.11
CA ARG A 240 -18.80 -17.59 -16.17
C ARG A 240 -19.57 -17.79 -14.87
N ASP A 241 -19.48 -18.99 -14.31
CA ASP A 241 -20.18 -19.33 -13.08
C ASP A 241 -19.31 -20.23 -12.19
N THR A 242 -19.54 -20.15 -10.88
CA THR A 242 -18.89 -21.03 -9.90
C THR A 242 -19.88 -21.55 -8.89
N GLY A 243 -19.62 -22.74 -8.38
CA GLY A 243 -20.47 -23.38 -7.37
C GLY A 243 -19.65 -24.22 -6.39
N LEU A 244 -20.25 -24.51 -5.26
CA LEU A 244 -19.70 -25.39 -4.22
C LEU A 244 -20.69 -26.52 -3.94
N GLN A 245 -20.19 -27.74 -3.97
CA GLN A 245 -20.84 -28.92 -3.47
C GLN A 245 -20.11 -29.39 -2.21
N THR A 246 -20.74 -29.31 -1.05
CA THR A 246 -20.12 -29.76 0.20
C THR A 246 -20.10 -31.28 0.29
N ALA A 247 -19.13 -31.82 1.01
CA ALA A 247 -19.00 -33.27 1.22
C ALA A 247 -20.31 -33.87 1.74
N GLY A 248 -20.73 -35.01 1.17
CA GLY A 248 -21.97 -35.66 1.52
C GLY A 248 -23.23 -35.04 0.93
N SER A 249 -23.16 -33.89 0.26
CA SER A 249 -24.30 -33.27 -0.44
C SER A 249 -24.30 -33.66 -1.92
N SER A 250 -25.50 -33.86 -2.51
CA SER A 250 -25.62 -33.97 -3.97
C SER A 250 -25.95 -32.64 -4.64
N ALA A 251 -26.24 -31.59 -3.87
CA ALA A 251 -26.63 -30.30 -4.38
C ALA A 251 -25.45 -29.38 -4.55
N VAL A 252 -25.29 -28.75 -5.72
CA VAL A 252 -24.31 -27.68 -5.98
C VAL A 252 -24.97 -26.34 -5.64
N LYS A 253 -24.40 -25.61 -4.69
CA LYS A 253 -24.81 -24.24 -4.38
C LYS A 253 -24.04 -23.28 -5.27
N THR A 254 -24.73 -22.47 -6.06
CA THR A 254 -24.10 -21.42 -6.88
C THR A 254 -23.51 -20.36 -5.97
N LEU A 255 -22.22 -20.06 -6.13
CA LEU A 255 -21.50 -19.04 -5.36
C LEU A 255 -21.41 -17.72 -6.10
N VAL A 256 -21.04 -17.74 -7.39
CA VAL A 256 -21.05 -16.58 -8.27
C VAL A 256 -21.53 -17.03 -9.64
N SER A 257 -22.31 -16.20 -10.31
CA SER A 257 -22.88 -16.50 -11.64
C SER A 257 -22.96 -15.27 -12.51
N ASN A 258 -23.20 -15.51 -13.82
CA ASN A 258 -23.41 -14.46 -14.82
C ASN A 258 -22.23 -13.45 -14.87
N ILE A 259 -20.99 -13.91 -14.72
CA ILE A 259 -19.84 -13.07 -14.92
C ILE A 259 -19.80 -12.65 -16.39
N ARG A 260 -19.82 -11.35 -16.64
CA ARG A 260 -19.80 -10.77 -17.98
C ARG A 260 -18.56 -9.91 -18.15
N TYR A 261 -18.04 -9.93 -19.35
CA TYR A 261 -16.81 -9.24 -19.70
C TYR A 261 -17.05 -8.27 -20.86
N ASN A 262 -16.35 -7.15 -20.85
CA ASN A 262 -16.31 -6.24 -21.98
C ASN A 262 -15.35 -6.75 -23.07
N ALA A 263 -15.22 -6.00 -24.17
CA ALA A 263 -14.35 -6.35 -25.28
C ALA A 263 -12.83 -6.42 -24.94
N PHE A 264 -12.44 -5.88 -23.79
CA PHE A 264 -11.07 -5.88 -23.25
C PHE A 264 -10.87 -6.95 -22.17
N SER A 265 -11.76 -7.92 -22.06
CA SER A 265 -11.77 -8.99 -21.05
C SER A 265 -11.91 -8.50 -19.59
N GLN A 266 -12.32 -7.27 -19.36
CA GLN A 266 -12.59 -6.75 -18.02
C GLN A 266 -13.99 -7.13 -17.57
N VAL A 267 -14.15 -7.51 -16.31
CA VAL A 267 -15.46 -7.82 -15.73
C VAL A 267 -16.37 -6.57 -15.74
N GLU A 268 -17.54 -6.67 -16.34
CA GLU A 268 -18.57 -5.62 -16.34
C GLU A 268 -19.66 -5.87 -15.29
N SER A 269 -19.99 -7.15 -15.05
CA SER A 269 -20.96 -7.50 -14.03
C SER A 269 -20.81 -8.95 -13.60
N GLU A 270 -21.26 -9.22 -12.37
CA GLU A 270 -21.35 -10.55 -11.79
C GLU A 270 -22.50 -10.61 -10.77
N THR A 271 -22.98 -11.80 -10.49
CA THR A 271 -24.04 -12.03 -9.50
C THR A 271 -23.52 -13.00 -8.44
N ALA A 272 -23.41 -12.55 -7.20
CA ALA A 272 -23.08 -13.39 -6.06
C ALA A 272 -24.25 -14.26 -5.65
N GLY A 273 -23.99 -15.42 -5.04
CA GLY A 273 -25.01 -16.41 -4.64
C GLY A 273 -26.01 -15.90 -3.61
N ASN A 274 -25.70 -14.84 -2.88
CA ASN A 274 -26.61 -14.13 -1.99
C ASN A 274 -27.50 -13.08 -2.71
N GLY A 275 -27.49 -13.07 -4.04
CA GLY A 275 -28.33 -12.20 -4.87
C GLY A 275 -27.78 -10.79 -5.05
N VAL A 276 -26.60 -10.46 -4.56
CA VAL A 276 -25.95 -9.17 -4.84
C VAL A 276 -25.39 -9.18 -6.26
N VAL A 277 -25.72 -8.13 -7.01
CA VAL A 277 -25.18 -7.91 -8.36
C VAL A 277 -24.14 -6.79 -8.28
N THR A 278 -22.94 -7.09 -8.76
CA THR A 278 -21.86 -6.12 -8.89
C THR A 278 -21.78 -5.63 -10.34
N PHE A 279 -21.67 -4.32 -10.53
CA PHE A 279 -21.45 -3.68 -11.81
C PHE A 279 -20.15 -2.89 -11.77
N LEU A 280 -19.37 -3.01 -12.85
CA LEU A 280 -18.13 -2.25 -13.04
C LEU A 280 -18.25 -1.42 -14.31
N THR A 281 -18.08 -0.12 -14.18
CA THR A 281 -18.08 0.81 -15.32
C THR A 281 -16.66 1.29 -15.56
N HIS A 282 -16.15 1.10 -16.77
CA HIS A 282 -14.82 1.54 -17.16
C HIS A 282 -14.91 2.75 -18.08
N GLU A 283 -13.93 3.66 -17.99
CA GLU A 283 -13.78 4.77 -18.92
C GLU A 283 -13.50 4.22 -20.34
N SER A 284 -14.29 4.61 -21.31
CA SER A 284 -14.17 4.09 -22.69
C SER A 284 -12.84 4.45 -23.37
N ALA A 285 -12.22 5.58 -22.97
CA ALA A 285 -10.97 6.06 -23.56
C ALA A 285 -9.72 5.44 -22.96
N THR A 286 -9.75 5.06 -21.70
CA THR A 286 -8.56 4.64 -20.94
C THR A 286 -8.66 3.23 -20.39
N GLY A 287 -9.84 2.61 -20.39
CA GLY A 287 -10.12 1.32 -19.75
C GLY A 287 -10.08 1.34 -18.21
N ARG A 288 -9.90 2.53 -17.59
CA ARG A 288 -9.81 2.63 -16.13
C ARG A 288 -11.18 2.42 -15.48
N LEU A 289 -11.19 1.84 -14.28
CA LEU A 289 -12.41 1.64 -13.50
C LEU A 289 -12.94 2.99 -13.02
N ALA A 290 -14.09 3.43 -13.54
CA ALA A 290 -14.73 4.70 -13.17
C ALA A 290 -15.72 4.52 -12.02
N ARG A 291 -16.38 3.36 -11.95
CA ARG A 291 -17.39 3.08 -10.92
C ARG A 291 -17.45 1.59 -10.60
N LEU A 292 -17.58 1.28 -9.31
CA LEU A 292 -17.85 -0.05 -8.80
C LEU A 292 -19.12 0.01 -7.94
N GLN A 293 -20.14 -0.79 -8.28
CA GLN A 293 -21.42 -0.74 -7.64
C GLN A 293 -21.90 -2.14 -7.26
N ALA A 294 -22.29 -2.35 -6.00
CA ALA A 294 -22.89 -3.60 -5.53
C ALA A 294 -24.29 -3.35 -4.96
N GLN A 295 -25.29 -4.11 -5.42
CA GLN A 295 -26.68 -3.95 -5.00
C GLN A 295 -27.44 -5.28 -4.99
N VAL A 296 -28.43 -5.40 -4.13
CA VAL A 296 -29.48 -6.39 -4.28
C VAL A 296 -30.58 -5.78 -5.15
N PRO A 297 -30.97 -6.38 -6.29
CA PRO A 297 -31.97 -5.82 -7.18
C PRO A 297 -33.27 -5.43 -6.45
N GLY A 298 -33.73 -4.19 -6.69
CA GLY A 298 -34.93 -3.65 -6.04
C GLY A 298 -34.75 -3.21 -4.58
N LYS A 299 -33.54 -3.29 -4.02
CA LYS A 299 -33.19 -2.80 -2.69
C LYS A 299 -32.15 -1.66 -2.79
N ARG A 300 -31.75 -1.11 -1.62
CA ARG A 300 -30.70 -0.07 -1.56
C ARG A 300 -29.36 -0.60 -2.09
N LEU A 301 -28.51 0.31 -2.55
CA LEU A 301 -27.11 0.06 -2.84
C LEU A 301 -26.37 -0.34 -1.56
N LEU A 302 -25.48 -1.30 -1.69
CA LEU A 302 -24.59 -1.78 -0.61
C LEU A 302 -23.21 -1.14 -0.69
N GLN A 303 -22.73 -0.92 -1.92
CA GLN A 303 -21.48 -0.24 -2.24
C GLN A 303 -21.67 0.54 -3.55
N ASP A 304 -21.12 1.75 -3.63
CA ASP A 304 -21.15 2.57 -4.85
C ASP A 304 -19.96 3.52 -4.85
N LEU A 305 -18.83 3.02 -5.34
CA LEU A 305 -17.55 3.71 -5.35
C LEU A 305 -17.33 4.37 -6.71
N HIS A 306 -17.14 5.69 -6.69
CA HIS A 306 -16.79 6.49 -7.86
C HIS A 306 -15.31 6.84 -7.79
N TYR A 307 -14.59 6.57 -8.87
CA TYR A 307 -13.14 6.78 -8.98
C TYR A 307 -12.84 7.93 -9.92
N ARG A 308 -11.94 8.82 -9.51
CA ARG A 308 -11.43 9.90 -10.36
C ARG A 308 -9.93 9.83 -10.45
N TYR A 309 -9.44 10.02 -11.66
CA TYR A 309 -8.02 9.94 -11.98
C TYR A 309 -7.49 11.26 -12.50
N ASP A 310 -6.21 11.51 -12.30
CA ASP A 310 -5.48 12.54 -13.02
C ASP A 310 -5.20 12.10 -14.47
N PRO A 311 -4.68 12.99 -15.34
CA PRO A 311 -4.44 12.65 -16.75
C PRO A 311 -3.47 11.49 -16.97
N VAL A 312 -2.52 11.24 -16.05
CA VAL A 312 -1.55 10.12 -16.14
C VAL A 312 -2.06 8.83 -15.51
N GLY A 313 -3.20 8.90 -14.81
CA GLY A 313 -3.90 7.74 -14.25
C GLY A 313 -3.66 7.47 -12.79
N ASN A 314 -3.13 8.41 -12.03
CA ASN A 314 -3.10 8.28 -10.59
C ASN A 314 -4.50 8.52 -10.03
N LEU A 315 -4.91 7.70 -9.08
CA LEU A 315 -6.21 7.83 -8.43
C LEU A 315 -6.20 9.01 -7.46
N ILE A 316 -7.01 10.05 -7.74
CA ILE A 316 -7.02 11.29 -6.95
C ILE A 316 -8.22 11.40 -6.00
N GLU A 317 -9.30 10.65 -6.26
CA GLU A 317 -10.50 10.70 -5.41
C GLU A 317 -11.30 9.39 -5.50
N ILE A 318 -11.81 8.95 -4.36
CA ILE A 318 -12.83 7.89 -4.24
C ILE A 318 -14.00 8.46 -3.45
N GLU A 319 -15.19 8.45 -4.03
CA GLU A 319 -16.43 8.82 -3.37
C GLU A 319 -17.34 7.59 -3.21
N ASP A 320 -17.81 7.31 -1.98
CA ASP A 320 -18.80 6.27 -1.70
C ASP A 320 -20.19 6.90 -1.55
N THR A 321 -21.02 6.86 -2.59
CA THR A 321 -22.33 7.49 -2.59
C THR A 321 -23.38 6.73 -1.75
N THR A 322 -23.05 5.54 -1.23
CA THR A 322 -23.95 4.81 -0.31
C THR A 322 -23.94 5.38 1.09
N GLN A 323 -22.89 6.14 1.43
CA GLN A 323 -22.73 6.73 2.75
C GLN A 323 -23.22 8.17 2.76
N ALA A 324 -24.04 8.51 3.75
CA ALA A 324 -24.46 9.89 3.94
C ALA A 324 -23.36 10.71 4.59
N THR A 325 -23.31 12.02 4.29
CA THR A 325 -22.50 12.96 5.04
C THR A 325 -22.86 12.90 6.53
N ARG A 326 -21.87 12.71 7.38
CA ARG A 326 -22.02 12.61 8.84
C ARG A 326 -21.54 13.88 9.51
N HIS A 327 -22.01 14.11 10.74
CA HIS A 327 -21.55 15.21 11.58
C HIS A 327 -21.16 14.65 12.93
N PHE A 328 -19.89 14.81 13.30
CA PHE A 328 -19.38 14.37 14.62
C PHE A 328 -18.29 15.32 15.08
N ALA A 329 -18.19 15.59 16.38
CA ALA A 329 -17.17 16.46 17.00
C ALA A 329 -16.99 17.82 16.29
N ASN A 330 -18.09 18.45 15.86
CA ASN A 330 -18.12 19.69 15.08
C ASN A 330 -17.45 19.61 13.69
N GLN A 331 -17.27 18.42 13.18
CA GLN A 331 -16.78 18.17 11.82
C GLN A 331 -17.92 17.72 10.92
N ARG A 332 -17.86 18.10 9.65
CA ARG A 332 -18.61 17.50 8.56
C ARG A 332 -17.72 16.44 7.91
N ILE A 333 -18.19 15.23 7.87
CA ILE A 333 -17.47 14.06 7.36
C ILE A 333 -18.15 13.65 6.06
N GLU A 334 -17.48 13.90 4.96
CA GLU A 334 -17.93 13.51 3.63
C GLU A 334 -17.40 12.11 3.32
N PRO A 335 -18.17 11.26 2.60
CA PRO A 335 -17.73 9.93 2.22
C PRO A 335 -16.76 9.97 1.02
N ILE A 336 -15.76 10.83 1.09
CA ILE A 336 -14.80 11.09 0.02
C ILE A 336 -13.38 10.95 0.56
N ARG A 337 -12.58 10.14 -0.11
CA ARG A 337 -11.13 10.01 0.11
C ARG A 337 -10.40 10.73 -1.01
N ARG A 338 -9.37 11.51 -0.70
CA ARG A 338 -8.59 12.26 -1.68
C ARG A 338 -7.12 11.98 -1.54
N PHE A 339 -6.43 11.94 -2.68
CA PHE A 339 -5.03 11.57 -2.79
C PHE A 339 -4.29 12.60 -3.64
N ALA A 340 -3.07 12.93 -3.26
CA ALA A 340 -2.20 13.81 -4.03
C ALA A 340 -0.81 13.19 -4.16
N TYR A 341 -0.20 13.37 -5.32
CA TYR A 341 1.06 12.77 -5.69
C TYR A 341 2.10 13.84 -6.03
N ASP A 342 3.37 13.48 -5.92
CA ASP A 342 4.47 14.30 -6.41
C ASP A 342 4.67 14.09 -7.94
N SER A 343 5.72 14.70 -8.50
CA SER A 343 6.02 14.54 -9.93
C SER A 343 6.59 13.18 -10.31
N LEU A 344 6.96 12.34 -9.35
CA LEU A 344 7.40 10.95 -9.52
C LEU A 344 6.28 9.96 -9.20
N TYR A 345 5.03 10.47 -9.06
CA TYR A 345 3.83 9.69 -8.74
C TYR A 345 3.85 9.02 -7.36
N GLN A 346 4.69 9.48 -6.42
CA GLN A 346 4.67 9.03 -5.05
C GLN A 346 3.55 9.74 -4.28
N LEU A 347 2.80 9.01 -3.44
CA LEU A 347 1.71 9.56 -2.64
C LEU A 347 2.25 10.52 -1.57
N ILE A 348 1.89 11.79 -1.63
CA ILE A 348 2.37 12.83 -0.69
C ILE A 348 1.30 13.33 0.27
N GLU A 349 0.02 13.14 -0.05
CA GLU A 349 -1.09 13.51 0.82
C GLU A 349 -2.29 12.60 0.61
N ALA A 350 -2.94 12.20 1.70
CA ALA A 350 -4.18 11.46 1.68
C ALA A 350 -5.15 12.01 2.73
N SER A 351 -6.44 12.02 2.41
CA SER A 351 -7.49 12.43 3.35
C SER A 351 -8.71 11.54 3.23
N GLY A 352 -9.45 11.40 4.32
CA GLY A 352 -10.65 10.59 4.41
C GLY A 352 -11.25 10.64 5.81
N TRP A 353 -11.83 9.54 6.23
CA TRP A 353 -12.38 9.41 7.57
C TRP A 353 -11.86 8.14 8.26
N GLU A 354 -11.85 8.20 9.58
CA GLU A 354 -11.40 7.12 10.44
C GLU A 354 -12.23 7.05 11.72
N THR A 355 -12.09 6.00 12.51
CA THR A 355 -12.66 5.93 13.86
C THR A 355 -12.05 7.02 14.74
N ALA A 356 -12.83 7.53 15.72
CA ALA A 356 -12.34 8.55 16.65
C ALA A 356 -11.16 8.08 17.53
N GLN A 357 -10.91 6.78 17.59
CA GLN A 357 -9.77 6.16 18.28
C GLN A 357 -9.09 5.16 17.34
N PRO A 358 -8.31 5.64 16.37
CA PRO A 358 -7.62 4.79 15.43
C PRO A 358 -6.48 4.01 16.10
N SER A 359 -6.15 2.84 15.56
CA SER A 359 -4.89 2.17 15.83
C SER A 359 -3.89 2.57 14.73
N LEU A 360 -2.75 3.10 15.14
CA LEU A 360 -1.66 3.50 14.23
C LEU A 360 -0.48 2.52 14.26
N GLY A 361 -0.64 1.42 14.97
CA GLY A 361 0.34 0.34 15.14
C GLY A 361 -0.13 -0.98 14.51
N PRO A 362 0.43 -2.10 14.98
CA PRO A 362 0.09 -3.43 14.49
C PRO A 362 -1.31 -3.92 14.86
N ASP A 363 -1.96 -3.30 15.84
CA ASP A 363 -3.28 -3.74 16.30
C ASP A 363 -4.39 -3.24 15.37
N LEU A 364 -5.53 -3.93 15.38
CA LEU A 364 -6.75 -3.42 14.76
C LEU A 364 -7.36 -2.33 15.65
N PRO A 365 -8.05 -1.33 15.08
CA PRO A 365 -8.84 -0.40 15.88
C PRO A 365 -9.92 -1.16 16.63
N THR A 366 -10.38 -0.60 17.73
CA THR A 366 -11.48 -1.19 18.51
C THR A 366 -12.69 -1.41 17.62
N TRP A 367 -13.20 -2.63 17.65
CA TRP A 367 -14.42 -3.02 16.92
C TRP A 367 -15.60 -2.15 17.32
N GLN A 368 -16.47 -1.83 16.37
CA GLN A 368 -17.65 -0.99 16.57
C GLN A 368 -18.87 -1.57 15.87
N THR A 369 -20.06 -1.23 16.40
CA THR A 369 -21.31 -1.57 15.71
C THR A 369 -21.57 -0.62 14.54
N PRO A 370 -22.37 -1.02 13.51
CA PRO A 370 -22.64 -0.19 12.33
C PRO A 370 -23.29 1.17 12.61
N ASP A 371 -23.99 1.31 13.74
CA ASP A 371 -24.60 2.59 14.18
C ASP A 371 -23.60 3.60 14.74
N THR A 372 -22.34 3.51 14.33
CA THR A 372 -21.28 4.33 14.85
C THR A 372 -21.21 5.68 14.14
N SER A 373 -21.78 6.68 14.80
CA SER A 373 -21.56 8.09 14.50
C SER A 373 -20.16 8.62 14.90
N ARG A 374 -19.27 7.76 15.44
CA ARG A 374 -17.97 8.14 16.03
C ARG A 374 -16.83 8.04 15.03
N VAL A 375 -16.96 8.73 13.91
CA VAL A 375 -15.90 8.89 12.93
C VAL A 375 -15.47 10.34 12.83
N VAL A 376 -14.22 10.56 12.47
CA VAL A 376 -13.59 11.87 12.30
C VAL A 376 -12.85 11.92 10.97
N ASN A 377 -12.62 13.12 10.47
CA ASN A 377 -11.77 13.27 9.27
C ASN A 377 -10.30 13.11 9.66
N TYR A 378 -9.54 12.44 8.80
CA TYR A 378 -8.10 12.41 8.86
C TYR A 378 -7.45 13.11 7.67
N ASN A 379 -6.22 13.57 7.85
CA ASN A 379 -5.31 14.00 6.80
C ASN A 379 -3.92 13.46 7.10
N GLU A 380 -3.33 12.77 6.12
CA GLU A 380 -1.97 12.25 6.16
C GLU A 380 -1.10 12.97 5.15
N THR A 381 0.14 13.26 5.53
CA THR A 381 1.16 13.74 4.62
C THR A 381 2.41 12.90 4.72
N TYR A 382 3.04 12.65 3.58
CA TYR A 382 4.19 11.75 3.45
C TYR A 382 5.38 12.50 2.84
N ARG A 383 6.58 12.20 3.31
CA ARG A 383 7.83 12.77 2.80
C ARG A 383 8.85 11.68 2.60
N TYR A 384 9.45 11.67 1.42
CA TYR A 384 10.40 10.66 0.99
C TYR A 384 11.80 11.24 0.77
N ASP A 385 12.84 10.38 0.88
CA ASP A 385 14.21 10.69 0.47
C ASP A 385 14.39 10.51 -1.06
N ALA A 386 15.65 10.66 -1.51
CA ALA A 386 15.97 10.54 -2.93
C ALA A 386 15.86 9.11 -3.49
N ALA A 387 15.93 8.09 -2.64
CA ALA A 387 15.77 6.68 -3.00
C ALA A 387 14.32 6.19 -2.80
N GLY A 388 13.36 7.07 -2.47
CA GLY A 388 11.97 6.72 -2.24
C GLY A 388 11.68 6.11 -0.87
N ASN A 389 12.59 6.18 0.10
CA ASN A 389 12.27 5.77 1.46
C ASN A 389 11.39 6.80 2.14
N LEU A 390 10.34 6.36 2.83
CA LEU A 390 9.52 7.22 3.67
C LEU A 390 10.36 7.72 4.85
N LEU A 391 10.47 9.05 5.00
CA LEU A 391 11.17 9.70 6.11
C LEU A 391 10.22 10.19 7.19
N GLU A 392 9.06 10.64 6.81
CA GLU A 392 8.11 11.24 7.74
C GLU A 392 6.68 11.04 7.25
N ARG A 393 5.83 10.61 8.16
CA ARG A 393 4.37 10.66 8.01
C ARG A 393 3.79 11.51 9.10
N ILE A 394 2.93 12.45 8.74
CA ILE A 394 2.15 13.24 9.69
C ILE A 394 0.69 12.85 9.51
N HIS A 395 0.10 12.36 10.58
CA HIS A 395 -1.31 12.04 10.67
C HIS A 395 -2.02 13.06 11.55
N LEU A 396 -3.11 13.64 11.03
CA LEU A 396 -3.99 14.56 11.75
C LEU A 396 -5.40 14.00 11.68
N GLY A 397 -5.97 13.63 12.83
CA GLY A 397 -7.27 12.96 12.86
C GLY A 397 -7.79 12.72 14.27
N GLY A 398 -8.24 11.51 14.52
CA GLY A 398 -8.68 11.05 15.84
C GLY A 398 -7.54 11.04 16.87
N SER A 399 -6.32 10.82 16.39
CA SER A 399 -5.10 10.89 17.19
C SER A 399 -4.00 11.51 16.34
N ASP A 400 -3.67 12.78 16.60
CA ASP A 400 -2.60 13.47 15.89
C ASP A 400 -1.25 12.83 16.21
N HIS A 401 -0.55 12.42 15.17
CA HIS A 401 0.70 11.66 15.29
C HIS A 401 1.68 12.01 14.19
N THR A 402 2.95 12.14 14.54
CA THR A 402 4.05 12.25 13.58
C THR A 402 4.99 11.07 13.77
N GLN A 403 5.17 10.30 12.72
CA GLN A 403 6.13 9.21 12.66
C GLN A 403 7.33 9.62 11.81
N THR A 404 8.52 9.45 12.36
CA THR A 404 9.78 9.68 11.65
C THR A 404 10.53 8.38 11.52
N LEU A 405 10.99 8.09 10.31
CA LEU A 405 11.82 6.93 9.98
C LEU A 405 13.25 7.40 9.66
N HIS A 406 14.20 6.82 10.34
CA HIS A 406 15.63 7.09 10.09
C HIS A 406 16.20 5.97 9.22
N ILE A 407 16.67 6.34 8.05
CA ILE A 407 17.25 5.41 7.07
C ILE A 407 18.76 5.37 7.24
N ALA A 408 19.35 4.19 7.10
CA ALA A 408 20.79 4.05 7.10
C ALA A 408 21.45 4.82 5.93
N PRO A 409 22.65 5.39 6.11
CA PRO A 409 23.25 6.29 5.10
C PRO A 409 23.56 5.58 3.77
N HIS A 410 23.93 4.30 3.78
CA HIS A 410 24.45 3.59 2.60
C HIS A 410 23.55 2.42 2.12
N ASN A 411 22.37 2.26 2.70
CA ASN A 411 21.37 1.28 2.25
C ASN A 411 19.97 1.79 2.56
N ASN A 412 18.93 1.01 2.20
CA ASN A 412 17.54 1.40 2.40
C ASN A 412 16.92 0.84 3.69
N ARG A 413 17.72 0.40 4.66
CA ARG A 413 17.25 -0.14 5.94
C ARG A 413 16.81 0.97 6.89
N VAL A 414 15.67 0.81 7.53
CA VAL A 414 15.21 1.71 8.61
C VAL A 414 15.94 1.32 9.89
N ILE A 415 16.81 2.18 10.38
CA ILE A 415 17.54 1.91 11.62
C ILE A 415 16.75 2.34 12.87
N ARG A 416 15.80 3.27 12.73
CA ARG A 416 14.94 3.71 13.84
C ARG A 416 13.59 4.23 13.32
N SER A 417 12.52 3.87 14.02
CA SER A 417 11.16 4.37 13.81
C SER A 417 10.60 4.90 15.13
N GLY A 418 10.46 6.22 15.25
CA GLY A 418 10.17 6.84 16.55
C GLY A 418 11.23 6.48 17.58
N GLU A 419 10.82 5.82 18.68
CA GLU A 419 11.72 5.35 19.75
C GLU A 419 12.24 3.91 19.53
N THR A 420 11.73 3.20 18.50
CA THR A 420 12.12 1.81 18.24
C THR A 420 13.36 1.75 17.36
N GLU A 421 14.42 1.12 17.84
CA GLU A 421 15.60 0.78 17.05
C GLU A 421 15.39 -0.55 16.32
N HIS A 422 15.83 -0.60 15.06
CA HIS A 422 15.72 -1.77 14.20
C HIS A 422 17.10 -2.30 13.84
N THR A 423 17.22 -3.61 13.91
CA THR A 423 18.44 -4.35 13.52
C THR A 423 18.11 -5.32 12.39
N TYR A 424 19.11 -5.62 11.58
CA TYR A 424 19.00 -6.50 10.44
C TYR A 424 20.10 -7.54 10.44
N ASP A 425 19.84 -8.69 9.87
CA ASP A 425 20.89 -9.66 9.57
C ASP A 425 21.72 -9.22 8.34
N ALA A 426 22.71 -10.03 7.98
CA ALA A 426 23.59 -9.72 6.86
C ALA A 426 22.86 -9.70 5.51
N ASN A 427 21.78 -10.50 5.35
CA ASN A 427 20.93 -10.54 4.18
C ASN A 427 19.85 -9.44 4.18
N GLY A 428 19.83 -8.56 5.18
CA GLY A 428 18.87 -7.44 5.25
C GLY A 428 17.50 -7.81 5.80
N ASN A 429 17.33 -8.97 6.41
CA ASN A 429 16.09 -9.33 7.07
C ASN A 429 15.97 -8.60 8.41
N LEU A 430 14.83 -8.01 8.70
CA LEU A 430 14.55 -7.33 9.97
C LEU A 430 14.55 -8.34 11.12
N LEU A 431 15.28 -8.06 12.20
CA LEU A 431 15.41 -8.97 13.34
C LEU A 431 14.48 -8.66 14.52
N THR A 432 13.90 -7.46 14.54
CA THR A 432 13.01 -7.02 15.64
C THR A 432 11.86 -6.23 15.06
N LEU A 433 10.64 -6.73 15.24
CA LEU A 433 9.42 -6.06 14.77
C LEU A 433 9.08 -4.86 15.67
N GLN A 434 9.01 -5.12 16.96
CA GLN A 434 8.83 -4.15 18.03
C GLN A 434 9.70 -4.55 19.23
N PRO A 435 9.94 -3.67 20.19
CA PRO A 435 10.68 -4.00 21.41
C PRO A 435 10.13 -5.28 22.07
N GLY A 436 10.98 -6.31 22.19
CA GLY A 436 10.61 -7.61 22.74
C GLY A 436 9.91 -8.58 21.78
N GLN A 437 9.79 -8.22 20.48
CA GLN A 437 9.22 -9.08 19.44
C GLN A 437 10.29 -9.44 18.40
N PRO A 438 11.16 -10.42 18.68
CA PRO A 438 12.15 -10.86 17.71
C PRO A 438 11.52 -11.60 16.54
N LEU A 439 12.15 -11.44 15.37
CA LEU A 439 11.85 -12.14 14.13
C LEU A 439 12.96 -13.14 13.83
N GLN A 440 12.58 -14.34 13.41
CA GLN A 440 13.52 -15.40 13.01
C GLN A 440 13.32 -15.73 11.54
N TRP A 441 14.41 -15.87 10.83
CA TRP A 441 14.44 -16.14 9.40
C TRP A 441 15.16 -17.44 9.12
N ASP A 442 14.57 -18.29 8.29
CA ASP A 442 15.23 -19.49 7.79
C ASP A 442 16.38 -19.13 6.84
N ALA A 443 17.12 -20.12 6.38
CA ALA A 443 18.22 -19.90 5.45
C ALA A 443 17.75 -19.32 4.11
N ARG A 444 16.50 -19.56 3.70
CA ARG A 444 15.89 -19.05 2.45
C ARG A 444 15.37 -17.61 2.57
N ASN A 445 15.65 -16.92 3.69
CA ASN A 445 15.15 -15.57 4.00
C ASN A 445 13.63 -15.51 4.11
N GLN A 446 12.99 -16.61 4.54
CA GLN A 446 11.57 -16.66 4.85
C GLN A 446 11.38 -16.47 6.36
N LEU A 447 10.41 -15.67 6.76
CA LEU A 447 10.09 -15.47 8.18
C LEU A 447 9.53 -16.76 8.75
N CYS A 448 10.31 -17.45 9.62
CA CYS A 448 9.93 -18.75 10.17
C CYS A 448 9.33 -18.67 11.57
N ALA A 449 9.64 -17.63 12.36
CA ALA A 449 9.00 -17.43 13.67
C ALA A 449 9.03 -15.97 14.11
N THR A 450 8.06 -15.61 14.96
CA THR A 450 8.01 -14.34 15.67
C THR A 450 7.47 -14.53 17.07
N ALA A 451 8.20 -14.04 18.08
CA ALA A 451 7.70 -14.03 19.45
C ALA A 451 6.84 -12.79 19.67
N GLN A 452 5.58 -12.97 20.02
CA GLN A 452 4.67 -11.88 20.38
C GLN A 452 4.89 -11.43 21.83
N VAL A 453 5.19 -12.38 22.72
CA VAL A 453 5.53 -12.13 24.12
C VAL A 453 6.72 -12.95 24.51
N THR A 454 7.83 -12.30 24.84
CA THR A 454 9.05 -12.97 25.33
C THR A 454 8.99 -13.13 26.84
N ARG A 455 9.22 -14.36 27.35
CA ARG A 455 9.21 -14.70 28.78
C ARG A 455 10.58 -15.20 29.25
N LYS A 456 10.94 -14.87 30.50
CA LYS A 456 12.21 -15.34 31.07
C LYS A 456 12.16 -16.76 31.66
N ALA A 457 11.00 -17.23 32.12
CA ALA A 457 10.84 -18.45 32.87
C ALA A 457 9.75 -19.39 32.30
N ALA A 458 9.17 -19.10 31.19
CA ALA A 458 8.15 -19.91 30.53
C ALA A 458 8.33 -19.81 29.00
N ALA A 459 7.66 -20.70 28.26
CA ALA A 459 7.65 -20.63 26.81
C ALA A 459 7.06 -19.27 26.34
N ASN A 460 7.63 -18.74 25.29
CA ASN A 460 7.15 -17.49 24.66
C ASN A 460 5.76 -17.70 24.04
N ASP A 461 5.02 -16.61 23.88
CA ASP A 461 3.92 -16.61 22.92
C ASP A 461 4.53 -16.35 21.54
N GLU A 462 4.40 -17.34 20.66
CA GLU A 462 5.13 -17.40 19.41
C GLU A 462 4.21 -17.83 18.27
N GLU A 463 4.43 -17.26 17.11
CA GLU A 463 3.82 -17.70 15.86
C GLU A 463 4.91 -18.21 14.92
N ARG A 464 4.79 -19.46 14.45
CA ARG A 464 5.71 -20.14 13.53
C ARG A 464 5.07 -20.36 12.19
N TYR A 465 5.87 -20.23 11.14
CA TYR A 465 5.46 -20.38 9.75
C TYR A 465 6.31 -21.45 9.08
N ILE A 466 5.66 -22.40 8.43
CA ILE A 466 6.32 -23.49 7.71
C ILE A 466 5.93 -23.40 6.24
N TYR A 467 6.94 -23.45 5.39
CA TYR A 467 6.82 -23.27 3.96
C TYR A 467 7.10 -24.57 3.22
N GLY A 468 6.39 -24.82 2.12
CA GLY A 468 6.75 -25.88 1.19
C GLY A 468 7.92 -25.48 0.30
N GLY A 469 8.42 -26.42 -0.49
CA GLY A 469 9.56 -26.22 -1.38
C GLY A 469 9.41 -25.07 -2.38
N GLY A 470 8.17 -24.73 -2.78
CA GLY A 470 7.86 -23.56 -3.63
C GLY A 470 7.78 -22.23 -2.86
N GLY A 471 8.18 -22.16 -1.61
CA GLY A 471 8.22 -20.93 -0.82
C GLY A 471 6.86 -20.44 -0.33
N LYS A 472 5.76 -21.16 -0.61
CA LYS A 472 4.44 -20.82 -0.07
C LYS A 472 4.25 -21.38 1.33
N ARG A 473 3.63 -20.60 2.22
CA ARG A 473 3.27 -21.01 3.57
C ARG A 473 2.21 -22.12 3.53
N LEU A 474 2.52 -23.26 4.13
CA LEU A 474 1.62 -24.42 4.22
C LEU A 474 1.10 -24.66 5.64
N ARG A 475 1.83 -24.21 6.68
CA ARG A 475 1.35 -24.24 8.07
C ARG A 475 1.66 -22.93 8.78
N LYS A 476 0.74 -22.52 9.64
CA LYS A 476 0.91 -21.45 10.62
C LYS A 476 0.52 -21.99 11.98
N VAL A 477 1.41 -21.92 12.93
CA VAL A 477 1.22 -22.46 14.28
C VAL A 477 1.48 -21.38 15.29
N ARG A 478 0.48 -21.06 16.11
CA ARG A 478 0.58 -20.12 17.20
C ARG A 478 0.51 -20.84 18.52
N THR A 479 1.48 -20.60 19.40
CA THR A 479 1.50 -21.09 20.77
C THR A 479 1.44 -19.90 21.73
N TRP A 480 0.65 -20.02 22.78
CA TRP A 480 0.60 -19.00 23.83
C TRP A 480 0.29 -19.62 25.19
N GLN A 481 0.67 -18.90 26.23
CA GLN A 481 0.43 -19.30 27.61
C GLN A 481 -0.74 -18.49 28.19
N ALA A 482 -1.77 -19.19 28.68
CA ALA A 482 -2.84 -18.59 29.44
C ALA A 482 -2.94 -19.26 30.82
N GLN A 483 -2.65 -18.51 31.87
CA GLN A 483 -2.51 -19.02 33.24
C GLN A 483 -1.46 -20.15 33.35
N ALA A 484 -1.89 -21.38 33.63
CA ALA A 484 -1.00 -22.54 33.74
C ALA A 484 -0.97 -23.44 32.51
N ASN A 485 -1.80 -23.13 31.51
CA ASN A 485 -1.98 -23.96 30.33
C ASN A 485 -1.29 -23.35 29.09
N SER A 486 -0.65 -24.22 28.31
CA SER A 486 -0.17 -23.91 26.98
C SER A 486 -1.29 -24.18 25.96
N HIS A 487 -1.56 -23.23 25.10
CA HIS A 487 -2.54 -23.36 24.03
C HIS A 487 -1.85 -23.33 22.68
N LEU A 488 -2.47 -23.99 21.71
CA LEU A 488 -1.99 -24.06 20.33
C LEU A 488 -3.16 -23.78 19.39
N ALA A 489 -2.92 -22.91 18.42
CA ALA A 489 -3.77 -22.75 17.26
C ALA A 489 -2.96 -23.03 16.00
N GLU A 490 -3.52 -23.84 15.09
CA GLU A 490 -2.86 -24.21 13.85
C GLU A 490 -3.77 -23.89 12.67
N THR A 491 -3.18 -23.40 11.58
CA THR A 491 -3.81 -23.30 10.27
C THR A 491 -2.99 -24.05 9.25
N ARG A 492 -3.61 -24.99 8.55
CA ARG A 492 -3.05 -25.74 7.42
C ARG A 492 -3.65 -25.21 6.12
N TYR A 493 -2.81 -24.83 5.19
CA TYR A 493 -3.19 -24.28 3.90
C TYR A 493 -3.09 -25.37 2.84
N LEU A 494 -4.23 -25.76 2.29
CA LEU A 494 -4.38 -26.77 1.25
C LEU A 494 -4.99 -26.13 0.01
N PRO A 495 -4.89 -26.73 -1.18
CA PRO A 495 -5.53 -26.22 -2.36
C PRO A 495 -7.06 -26.01 -2.17
N GLY A 496 -7.49 -24.74 -2.14
CA GLY A 496 -8.89 -24.38 -1.98
C GLY A 496 -9.49 -24.55 -0.58
N LEU A 497 -8.72 -25.04 0.40
CA LEU A 497 -9.18 -25.35 1.75
C LEU A 497 -8.18 -24.91 2.82
N GLU A 498 -8.64 -24.27 3.87
CA GLU A 498 -7.89 -24.10 5.10
C GLU A 498 -8.51 -24.93 6.22
N VAL A 499 -7.68 -25.63 6.97
CA VAL A 499 -8.08 -26.34 8.19
C VAL A 499 -7.50 -25.61 9.38
N ARG A 500 -8.35 -25.06 10.24
CA ARG A 500 -7.96 -24.28 11.42
C ARG A 500 -8.36 -25.01 12.69
N THR A 501 -7.43 -25.18 13.60
CA THR A 501 -7.69 -25.77 14.93
C THR A 501 -7.24 -24.81 16.02
N ASN A 502 -7.92 -24.86 17.17
CA ASN A 502 -7.58 -24.06 18.34
C ASN A 502 -7.86 -24.83 19.63
N SER A 503 -6.81 -25.16 20.37
CA SER A 503 -6.92 -25.95 21.59
C SER A 503 -7.57 -25.20 22.77
N ALA A 504 -7.56 -23.87 22.76
CA ALA A 504 -8.19 -23.07 23.81
C ALA A 504 -9.72 -23.07 23.71
N THR A 505 -10.26 -23.05 22.49
CA THR A 505 -11.70 -23.02 22.20
C THR A 505 -12.23 -24.38 21.78
N GLN A 506 -11.37 -25.38 21.59
CA GLN A 506 -11.69 -26.70 21.00
C GLN A 506 -12.28 -26.57 19.59
N GLU A 507 -11.85 -25.50 18.87
CA GLU A 507 -12.30 -25.24 17.53
C GLU A 507 -11.63 -26.15 16.52
N ASN A 508 -12.43 -26.70 15.60
CA ASN A 508 -12.00 -27.30 14.36
C ASN A 508 -12.85 -26.70 13.25
N LEU A 509 -12.22 -25.88 12.40
CA LEU A 509 -12.87 -25.07 11.38
C LEU A 509 -12.29 -25.41 10.00
N GLN A 510 -13.15 -25.68 9.04
CA GLN A 510 -12.85 -25.79 7.63
C GLN A 510 -13.27 -24.51 6.94
N VAL A 511 -12.38 -23.92 6.16
CA VAL A 511 -12.64 -22.71 5.36
C VAL A 511 -12.36 -23.01 3.91
N VAL A 512 -13.42 -23.15 3.11
CA VAL A 512 -13.30 -23.24 1.66
C VAL A 512 -13.35 -21.82 1.08
N THR A 513 -12.30 -21.42 0.38
CA THR A 513 -12.23 -20.10 -0.23
C THR A 513 -12.26 -20.22 -1.76
N LEU A 514 -13.15 -19.45 -2.39
CA LEU A 514 -13.27 -19.36 -3.83
C LEU A 514 -13.29 -17.91 -4.27
N GLN A 515 -12.43 -17.59 -5.22
CA GLN A 515 -12.42 -16.28 -5.89
C GLN A 515 -13.03 -16.43 -7.27
N ALA A 516 -14.05 -15.64 -7.58
CA ALA A 516 -14.69 -15.63 -8.89
C ALA A 516 -15.01 -14.19 -9.30
N GLY A 517 -14.45 -13.76 -10.43
CA GLY A 517 -14.54 -12.36 -10.82
C GLY A 517 -13.95 -11.44 -9.75
N ARG A 518 -14.77 -10.53 -9.24
CA ARG A 518 -14.42 -9.60 -8.15
C ARG A 518 -14.91 -10.07 -6.78
N CYS A 519 -15.81 -11.06 -6.75
CA CYS A 519 -16.38 -11.56 -5.52
C CYS A 519 -15.53 -12.72 -4.98
N ARG A 520 -15.17 -12.63 -3.70
CA ARG A 520 -14.59 -13.75 -2.95
C ARG A 520 -15.66 -14.33 -2.05
N VAL A 521 -15.77 -15.65 -2.09
CA VAL A 521 -16.73 -16.37 -1.25
C VAL A 521 -15.96 -17.31 -0.35
N GLN A 522 -16.27 -17.28 0.94
CA GLN A 522 -15.78 -18.22 1.93
C GLN A 522 -16.94 -18.99 2.51
N TRP A 523 -16.79 -20.32 2.58
CA TRP A 523 -17.69 -21.19 3.33
C TRP A 523 -16.93 -21.66 4.57
N LEU A 524 -17.53 -21.40 5.75
CA LEU A 524 -17.01 -21.75 7.06
C LEU A 524 -17.83 -22.89 7.64
N HIS A 525 -17.17 -24.01 7.96
CA HIS A 525 -17.77 -25.17 8.60
C HIS A 525 -17.02 -25.53 9.86
N TRP A 526 -17.70 -25.51 10.98
CA TRP A 526 -17.16 -25.92 12.27
C TRP A 526 -17.68 -27.30 12.65
N ASP A 527 -16.84 -28.13 13.25
CA ASP A 527 -17.32 -29.35 13.94
C ASP A 527 -18.31 -28.96 15.03
N ILE A 528 -18.02 -27.89 15.78
CA ILE A 528 -18.89 -27.28 16.79
C ILE A 528 -18.81 -25.76 16.58
N PRO A 529 -19.87 -25.11 16.09
CA PRO A 529 -19.86 -23.67 15.85
C PRO A 529 -19.77 -22.87 17.15
N PRO A 530 -19.12 -21.69 17.15
CA PRO A 530 -19.10 -20.78 18.29
C PRO A 530 -20.51 -20.36 18.69
N SER A 531 -20.69 -20.11 20.00
CA SER A 531 -21.98 -19.66 20.51
C SER A 531 -22.49 -18.41 19.79
N GLY A 532 -23.72 -18.48 19.27
CA GLY A 532 -24.34 -17.37 18.54
C GLY A 532 -24.01 -17.29 17.06
N LEU A 533 -23.25 -18.23 16.51
CA LEU A 533 -23.05 -18.39 15.07
C LEU A 533 -23.74 -19.66 14.56
N GLU A 534 -24.29 -19.55 13.34
CA GLU A 534 -24.80 -20.72 12.61
C GLU A 534 -23.65 -21.43 11.91
N ASN A 535 -23.74 -22.74 11.75
CA ASN A 535 -22.74 -23.52 10.99
C ASN A 535 -22.99 -23.36 9.48
N ASP A 536 -22.02 -23.81 8.68
CA ASP A 536 -22.07 -23.73 7.20
C ASP A 536 -22.24 -22.31 6.68
N GLN A 537 -21.59 -21.36 7.35
CA GLN A 537 -21.72 -19.93 7.05
C GLN A 537 -21.06 -19.58 5.72
N LEU A 538 -21.82 -18.99 4.81
CA LEU A 538 -21.29 -18.36 3.61
C LEU A 538 -21.03 -16.88 3.84
N ARG A 539 -19.83 -16.44 3.45
CA ARG A 539 -19.38 -15.05 3.49
C ARG A 539 -19.04 -14.59 2.10
N TYR A 540 -19.68 -13.54 1.66
CA TYR A 540 -19.45 -12.90 0.36
C TYR A 540 -18.71 -11.60 0.59
N THR A 541 -17.49 -11.51 0.06
CA THR A 541 -16.63 -10.34 0.20
C THR A 541 -16.68 -9.51 -1.07
N PHE A 542 -16.93 -8.22 -0.90
CA PHE A 542 -16.93 -7.21 -1.97
C PHE A 542 -15.75 -6.29 -1.75
N ASP A 543 -14.84 -6.33 -2.70
CA ASP A 543 -13.56 -5.67 -2.64
C ASP A 543 -13.59 -4.27 -3.26
N ASP A 544 -12.64 -3.40 -2.88
CA ASP A 544 -12.35 -2.16 -3.60
C ASP A 544 -11.52 -2.43 -4.88
N HIS A 545 -11.05 -1.36 -5.54
CA HIS A 545 -10.24 -1.47 -6.76
C HIS A 545 -8.91 -2.20 -6.56
N LEU A 546 -8.33 -2.19 -5.35
CA LEU A 546 -7.09 -2.89 -5.00
C LEU A 546 -7.30 -4.37 -4.66
N GLY A 547 -8.55 -4.82 -4.52
CA GLY A 547 -8.88 -6.14 -3.98
C GLY A 547 -8.90 -6.18 -2.46
N SER A 548 -8.96 -5.01 -1.80
CA SER A 548 -9.10 -4.95 -0.34
C SER A 548 -10.53 -5.29 0.06
N SER A 549 -10.68 -6.17 1.05
CA SER A 549 -11.97 -6.63 1.58
C SER A 549 -12.66 -5.51 2.36
N THR A 550 -13.53 -4.75 1.68
CA THR A 550 -14.21 -3.60 2.29
C THR A 550 -15.57 -3.94 2.88
N LEU A 551 -16.27 -4.94 2.33
CA LEU A 551 -17.62 -5.31 2.74
C LEU A 551 -17.75 -6.83 2.76
N GLU A 552 -18.17 -7.41 3.89
CA GLU A 552 -18.57 -8.81 4.01
C GLU A 552 -20.05 -8.92 4.29
N LEU A 553 -20.72 -9.79 3.55
CA LEU A 553 -22.14 -10.08 3.66
C LEU A 553 -22.37 -11.57 3.85
N ASP A 554 -23.45 -11.93 4.53
CA ASP A 554 -23.92 -13.31 4.64
C ASP A 554 -24.68 -13.77 3.38
N ASP A 555 -25.22 -14.98 3.42
CA ASP A 555 -26.01 -15.59 2.34
C ASP A 555 -27.36 -14.90 2.11
N GLN A 556 -27.81 -14.04 3.02
CA GLN A 556 -29.00 -13.20 2.90
C GLN A 556 -28.70 -11.75 2.56
N ALA A 557 -27.44 -11.47 2.17
CA ALA A 557 -26.91 -10.14 1.88
C ALA A 557 -27.05 -9.16 3.07
N GLN A 558 -26.98 -9.67 4.32
CA GLN A 558 -26.90 -8.86 5.51
C GLN A 558 -25.44 -8.59 5.86
N LEU A 559 -25.17 -7.43 6.46
CA LEU A 559 -23.82 -7.01 6.83
C LEU A 559 -23.24 -7.93 7.91
N ILE A 560 -22.09 -8.54 7.64
CA ILE A 560 -21.21 -9.18 8.62
C ILE A 560 -20.21 -8.16 9.13
N SER A 561 -19.40 -7.60 8.22
CA SER A 561 -18.39 -6.58 8.54
C SER A 561 -18.19 -5.58 7.41
N GLN A 562 -17.75 -4.38 7.77
CA GLN A 562 -17.31 -3.34 6.86
C GLN A 562 -15.98 -2.76 7.36
N GLU A 563 -15.02 -2.57 6.46
CA GLU A 563 -13.69 -2.08 6.79
C GLU A 563 -13.23 -1.03 5.78
N THR A 564 -12.57 0.00 6.28
CA THR A 564 -11.95 1.05 5.46
C THR A 564 -10.47 1.10 5.80
N TYR A 565 -9.63 1.28 4.80
CA TYR A 565 -8.18 1.25 4.95
C TYR A 565 -7.57 2.62 4.68
N TYR A 566 -6.47 2.92 5.41
CA TYR A 566 -5.53 3.95 4.99
C TYR A 566 -4.82 3.53 3.70
N PRO A 567 -4.20 4.46 2.96
CA PRO A 567 -3.56 4.14 1.68
C PRO A 567 -2.56 2.99 1.75
N PHE A 568 -1.76 2.93 2.81
CA PHE A 568 -0.75 1.89 3.02
C PHE A 568 -1.26 0.68 3.81
N GLY A 569 -2.56 0.45 3.89
CA GLY A 569 -3.13 -0.81 4.36
C GLY A 569 -3.43 -0.90 5.86
N GLY A 570 -3.14 0.14 6.64
CA GLY A 570 -3.64 0.22 8.02
C GLY A 570 -5.17 0.32 8.02
N THR A 571 -5.85 -0.22 9.04
CA THR A 571 -7.30 -0.16 9.16
C THR A 571 -7.74 1.18 9.77
N ALA A 572 -8.44 2.00 9.00
CA ALA A 572 -8.98 3.29 9.42
C ALA A 572 -10.30 3.14 10.20
N CYS A 573 -11.15 2.22 9.78
CA CYS A 573 -12.44 1.96 10.40
C CYS A 573 -12.81 0.49 10.24
N TRP A 574 -13.31 -0.14 11.32
CA TRP A 574 -13.77 -1.52 11.29
C TRP A 574 -15.06 -1.64 12.10
N VAL A 575 -16.13 -2.03 11.43
CA VAL A 575 -17.46 -2.18 12.00
C VAL A 575 -18.04 -3.53 11.62
N GLY A 576 -18.91 -4.08 12.45
CA GLY A 576 -19.60 -5.33 12.17
C GLY A 576 -20.81 -5.53 13.06
N ARG A 577 -21.67 -6.49 12.70
CA ARG A 577 -22.89 -6.79 13.48
C ARG A 577 -22.57 -7.59 14.74
N ASN A 578 -21.52 -8.40 14.73
CA ASN A 578 -21.11 -9.26 15.83
C ASN A 578 -19.59 -9.36 15.86
N GLU A 579 -18.96 -9.12 17.03
CA GLU A 579 -17.51 -9.11 17.18
C GLU A 579 -16.89 -10.50 16.94
N VAL A 580 -17.51 -11.55 17.47
CA VAL A 580 -17.05 -12.94 17.27
C VAL A 580 -17.10 -13.31 15.79
N GLU A 581 -18.21 -13.00 15.12
CA GLU A 581 -18.35 -13.26 13.69
C GLU A 581 -17.34 -12.48 12.86
N ALA A 582 -17.12 -11.20 13.17
CA ALA A 582 -16.15 -10.34 12.49
C ALA A 582 -14.69 -10.78 12.72
N SER A 583 -14.39 -11.46 13.84
CA SER A 583 -13.03 -11.94 14.13
C SER A 583 -12.53 -13.03 13.18
N TYR A 584 -13.43 -13.73 12.49
CA TYR A 584 -13.08 -14.73 11.47
C TYR A 584 -12.60 -14.11 10.14
N LYS A 585 -12.67 -12.79 9.99
CA LYS A 585 -12.14 -12.08 8.83
C LYS A 585 -10.62 -12.04 8.89
N THR A 586 -9.95 -12.86 8.08
CA THR A 586 -8.48 -12.90 7.96
C THR A 586 -7.97 -12.14 6.74
N LEU A 587 -8.70 -12.18 5.63
CA LEU A 587 -8.34 -11.51 4.39
C LEU A 587 -8.81 -10.05 4.41
N ARG A 588 -7.87 -9.11 4.25
CA ARG A 588 -8.12 -7.68 4.44
C ARG A 588 -7.56 -6.84 3.28
N TYR A 589 -6.64 -5.92 3.56
CA TYR A 589 -6.01 -5.02 2.56
C TYR A 589 -5.37 -5.81 1.41
N SER A 590 -5.59 -5.37 0.18
CA SER A 590 -5.15 -6.04 -1.07
C SER A 590 -5.51 -7.53 -1.14
N GLY A 591 -6.56 -7.97 -0.42
CA GLY A 591 -6.97 -9.37 -0.35
C GLY A 591 -5.98 -10.29 0.36
N LYS A 592 -5.03 -9.73 1.12
CA LYS A 592 -3.99 -10.49 1.82
C LYS A 592 -4.40 -10.88 3.23
N GLU A 593 -3.89 -12.03 3.67
CA GLU A 593 -4.09 -12.47 5.05
C GLU A 593 -3.30 -11.58 6.00
N ARG A 594 -3.98 -11.12 7.06
CA ARG A 594 -3.37 -10.40 8.15
C ARG A 594 -3.21 -11.34 9.34
N ASP A 595 -1.98 -11.57 9.75
CA ASP A 595 -1.64 -12.45 10.87
C ASP A 595 -1.87 -11.75 12.22
N ALA A 596 -1.81 -12.52 13.32
CA ALA A 596 -1.97 -12.01 14.68
C ALA A 596 -0.89 -10.99 15.07
N THR A 597 0.24 -10.99 14.38
CA THR A 597 1.32 -9.99 14.49
C THR A 597 0.98 -8.63 13.89
N GLY A 598 -0.13 -8.53 13.17
CA GLY A 598 -0.50 -7.36 12.38
C GLY A 598 0.12 -7.31 10.98
N LEU A 599 1.04 -8.21 10.67
CA LEU A 599 1.69 -8.30 9.35
C LEU A 599 0.73 -8.85 8.30
N TYR A 600 0.90 -8.38 7.06
CA TYR A 600 0.25 -8.96 5.89
C TYR A 600 1.19 -9.95 5.19
N TYR A 601 0.71 -11.16 4.95
CA TYR A 601 1.41 -12.18 4.19
C TYR A 601 1.09 -12.07 2.70
N TYR A 602 2.13 -11.79 1.89
CA TYR A 602 1.98 -11.62 0.44
C TYR A 602 2.47 -12.83 -0.38
N GLY A 603 2.91 -13.89 0.27
CA GLY A 603 3.49 -15.08 -0.36
C GLY A 603 5.00 -15.15 -0.11
N TYR A 604 5.79 -14.36 -0.78
CA TYR A 604 7.25 -14.35 -0.62
C TYR A 604 7.75 -13.37 0.43
N ARG A 605 6.96 -12.36 0.80
CA ARG A 605 7.33 -11.35 1.79
C ARG A 605 6.21 -11.05 2.78
N TYR A 606 6.61 -10.46 3.91
CA TYR A 606 5.70 -9.89 4.90
C TYR A 606 5.76 -8.38 4.86
N TYR A 607 4.60 -7.75 4.86
CA TYR A 607 4.42 -6.32 4.82
C TYR A 607 3.94 -5.78 6.17
N ALA A 608 4.60 -4.71 6.66
CA ALA A 608 4.20 -4.00 7.88
C ALA A 608 3.54 -2.65 7.51
N PRO A 609 2.21 -2.52 7.60
CA PRO A 609 1.52 -1.30 7.17
C PRO A 609 1.87 -0.07 8.02
N TRP A 610 2.28 -0.25 9.26
CA TRP A 610 2.75 0.84 10.15
C TRP A 610 4.21 1.25 9.95
N LEU A 611 4.99 0.44 9.21
CA LEU A 611 6.35 0.76 8.75
C LEU A 611 6.37 1.17 7.27
N TYR A 612 5.26 1.02 6.55
CA TYR A 612 5.08 1.37 5.12
C TYR A 612 6.04 0.64 4.18
N ARG A 613 6.49 -0.57 4.56
CA ARG A 613 7.54 -1.28 3.84
C ARG A 613 7.56 -2.77 4.11
N TRP A 614 8.30 -3.45 3.29
CA TRP A 614 8.64 -4.86 3.46
C TRP A 614 9.61 -5.06 4.63
N LEU A 615 9.55 -6.24 5.28
CA LEU A 615 10.45 -6.61 6.39
C LEU A 615 11.80 -7.13 5.91
N ASN A 616 11.87 -7.62 4.68
CA ASN A 616 13.06 -8.18 4.05
C ASN A 616 13.21 -7.65 2.63
N PRO A 617 14.42 -7.69 2.06
CA PRO A 617 14.66 -7.28 0.68
C PRO A 617 13.84 -8.10 -0.30
N ASP A 618 13.60 -7.51 -1.48
CA ASP A 618 12.88 -8.18 -2.55
C ASP A 618 13.65 -9.43 -3.01
N PRO A 619 13.05 -10.65 -2.94
CA PRO A 619 13.67 -11.84 -3.49
C PRO A 619 13.80 -11.80 -5.02
N GLY A 620 13.02 -10.96 -5.72
CA GLY A 620 13.15 -10.65 -7.14
C GLY A 620 14.31 -9.70 -7.48
N GLY A 621 15.06 -9.22 -6.48
CA GLY A 621 16.16 -8.25 -6.68
C GLY A 621 15.65 -6.86 -7.03
N ASP A 622 16.28 -6.21 -8.02
CA ASP A 622 16.02 -4.82 -8.42
C ASP A 622 14.89 -4.65 -9.47
N ILE A 623 14.06 -5.67 -9.65
CA ILE A 623 12.91 -5.67 -10.59
C ILE A 623 12.00 -4.44 -10.37
N ASP A 624 11.71 -4.08 -9.12
CA ASP A 624 10.91 -2.92 -8.76
C ASP A 624 11.76 -1.67 -8.42
N GLY A 625 13.07 -1.74 -8.67
CA GLY A 625 14.04 -0.67 -8.43
C GLY A 625 15.02 -0.98 -7.31
N LEU A 626 15.98 -0.05 -7.10
CA LEU A 626 17.10 -0.25 -6.18
C LEU A 626 16.76 -0.16 -4.69
N ASN A 627 15.53 0.23 -4.35
CA ASN A 627 15.03 0.19 -2.97
C ASN A 627 14.27 -1.11 -2.74
N LEU A 628 14.97 -2.14 -2.25
CA LEU A 628 14.42 -3.49 -2.10
C LEU A 628 13.36 -3.62 -0.99
N TYR A 629 13.12 -2.56 -0.21
CA TYR A 629 12.09 -2.53 0.84
C TYR A 629 10.87 -1.67 0.47
N GLY A 630 10.91 -0.98 -0.68
CA GLY A 630 9.84 -0.09 -1.09
C GLY A 630 8.54 -0.84 -1.36
N PHE A 631 7.43 -0.38 -0.77
CA PHE A 631 6.11 -0.95 -1.02
C PHE A 631 5.47 -0.26 -2.23
N VAL A 632 5.21 -1.02 -3.28
CA VAL A 632 4.51 -0.64 -4.53
C VAL A 632 4.93 0.72 -5.10
N GLY A 633 6.22 1.07 -4.96
CA GLY A 633 6.79 2.33 -5.48
C GLY A 633 6.21 3.60 -4.85
N ASN A 634 5.67 3.51 -3.63
CA ASN A 634 4.99 4.59 -2.90
C ASN A 634 3.70 5.10 -3.58
N ASP A 635 3.11 4.32 -4.48
CA ASP A 635 1.76 4.55 -5.02
C ASP A 635 0.81 3.40 -4.63
N PRO A 636 0.40 3.32 -3.34
CA PRO A 636 -0.43 2.24 -2.83
C PRO A 636 -1.89 2.30 -3.30
N MET A 637 -2.27 3.37 -4.02
CA MET A 637 -3.62 3.53 -4.57
C MET A 637 -3.69 3.15 -6.04
N GLY A 638 -2.57 3.14 -6.75
CA GLY A 638 -2.49 2.76 -8.17
C GLY A 638 -1.91 1.37 -8.41
N HIS A 639 -1.15 0.84 -7.45
CA HIS A 639 -0.41 -0.41 -7.59
C HIS A 639 -0.73 -1.42 -6.49
N VAL A 640 -0.61 -2.69 -6.81
CA VAL A 640 -0.63 -3.81 -5.87
C VAL A 640 0.57 -4.70 -6.13
N ASP A 641 0.92 -5.51 -5.14
CA ASP A 641 1.86 -6.61 -5.30
C ASP A 641 1.09 -7.92 -5.11
N ALA A 642 1.07 -8.78 -6.13
CA ALA A 642 0.30 -10.00 -6.09
C ALA A 642 0.96 -11.07 -5.20
N GLY A 643 2.27 -11.21 -5.27
CA GLY A 643 3.03 -12.28 -4.61
C GLY A 643 4.09 -11.82 -3.62
N GLY A 644 4.32 -10.54 -3.45
CA GLY A 644 5.42 -10.00 -2.64
C GLY A 644 6.75 -10.00 -3.40
N ARG A 645 6.73 -9.81 -4.73
CA ARG A 645 7.92 -9.77 -5.60
C ARG A 645 7.86 -8.65 -6.63
N THR A 646 6.69 -8.37 -7.18
CA THR A 646 6.56 -7.45 -8.31
C THR A 646 5.29 -6.61 -8.18
N ARG A 647 5.44 -5.31 -8.31
CA ARG A 647 4.30 -4.40 -8.34
C ARG A 647 3.61 -4.42 -9.68
N VAL A 648 2.27 -4.43 -9.66
CA VAL A 648 1.43 -4.38 -10.84
C VAL A 648 0.47 -3.19 -10.75
N ARG A 649 0.30 -2.45 -11.85
CA ARG A 649 -0.65 -1.33 -11.89
C ARG A 649 -2.06 -1.85 -12.07
N LYS A 650 -2.95 -1.63 -11.10
CA LYS A 650 -4.35 -2.12 -11.13
C LYS A 650 -5.28 -1.36 -12.08
N ASN A 651 -4.84 -0.25 -12.65
CA ASN A 651 -5.68 0.59 -13.51
C ASN A 651 -5.59 0.25 -15.01
N SER A 652 -4.68 -0.61 -15.42
CA SER A 652 -4.60 -1.12 -16.78
C SER A 652 -5.48 -2.37 -16.87
N GLY A 653 -6.53 -2.31 -17.64
CA GLY A 653 -7.58 -3.34 -17.69
C GLY A 653 -7.21 -4.71 -18.27
N ALA A 654 -5.94 -5.06 -18.30
CA ALA A 654 -5.44 -6.29 -18.93
C ALA A 654 -5.16 -7.47 -17.98
N GLU A 655 -5.22 -7.29 -16.65
CA GLU A 655 -4.54 -8.25 -15.77
C GLU A 655 -5.36 -8.90 -14.66
N LEU A 656 -6.58 -9.31 -14.92
CA LEU A 656 -7.30 -10.18 -13.99
C LEU A 656 -7.33 -11.66 -14.43
N GLY A 657 -6.61 -12.00 -15.50
CA GLY A 657 -6.68 -13.36 -16.09
C GLY A 657 -5.70 -14.37 -15.47
N GLU A 658 -4.51 -13.98 -15.08
CA GLU A 658 -3.49 -14.95 -14.68
C GLU A 658 -3.26 -15.05 -13.16
N ASP A 659 -3.30 -13.95 -12.42
CA ASP A 659 -3.05 -13.98 -10.96
C ASP A 659 -4.23 -14.49 -10.11
N LEU A 660 -5.45 -14.45 -10.61
CA LEU A 660 -6.64 -14.98 -9.89
C LEU A 660 -6.84 -16.47 -10.05
N VAL A 661 -6.22 -17.06 -11.06
CA VAL A 661 -6.25 -18.50 -11.30
C VAL A 661 -5.17 -19.24 -10.50
N VAL A 662 -4.13 -18.56 -10.00
CA VAL A 662 -3.07 -19.16 -9.18
C VAL A 662 -3.58 -19.72 -7.83
N GLY A 663 -4.73 -19.25 -7.34
CA GLY A 663 -5.40 -19.87 -6.20
C GLY A 663 -6.16 -21.15 -6.56
N VAL A 664 -6.49 -21.36 -7.83
CA VAL A 664 -7.30 -22.47 -8.32
C VAL A 664 -6.51 -23.43 -9.22
N MET A 665 -5.51 -22.96 -9.94
CA MET A 665 -4.56 -23.86 -10.55
C MET A 665 -3.62 -24.35 -9.47
N GLY A 666 -3.75 -25.61 -9.12
CA GLY A 666 -2.60 -26.36 -8.64
C GLY A 666 -1.52 -26.12 -9.68
N ALA A 667 -0.66 -25.16 -9.44
CA ALA A 667 0.51 -24.98 -10.27
C ALA A 667 1.09 -26.37 -10.45
N ALA A 668 1.29 -26.78 -11.67
CA ALA A 668 2.24 -27.84 -11.93
C ALA A 668 3.40 -27.53 -11.00
N PRO A 669 3.88 -28.48 -10.20
CA PRO A 669 4.87 -28.19 -9.19
C PRO A 669 5.93 -27.38 -9.88
N ASP A 670 6.00 -26.11 -9.50
CA ASP A 670 7.00 -25.22 -10.04
C ASP A 670 8.30 -25.79 -9.51
N ILE A 671 8.95 -26.62 -10.32
CA ILE A 671 10.26 -27.18 -10.04
C ILE A 671 11.27 -26.05 -9.81
N THR A 672 10.79 -24.82 -10.03
CA THR A 672 11.50 -23.56 -9.96
C THR A 672 11.77 -23.03 -8.54
N GLY A 673 11.32 -23.66 -7.47
CA GLY A 673 11.75 -23.23 -6.13
C GLY A 673 13.28 -23.23 -5.99
N VAL A 674 13.95 -24.17 -6.64
CA VAL A 674 15.43 -24.21 -6.76
C VAL A 674 15.90 -23.44 -7.99
N GLN A 675 15.11 -23.36 -9.06
CA GLN A 675 15.41 -22.62 -10.28
C GLN A 675 15.10 -21.12 -10.15
N ALA A 676 14.13 -20.71 -9.34
CA ALA A 676 13.84 -19.28 -9.12
C ALA A 676 15.01 -18.49 -8.52
N LEU A 677 16.01 -19.17 -7.97
CA LEU A 677 17.28 -18.54 -7.56
C LEU A 677 18.27 -18.40 -8.72
N ALA A 678 18.05 -19.08 -9.87
CA ALA A 678 18.99 -19.11 -10.99
C ALA A 678 18.42 -18.56 -12.32
N PHE A 679 17.10 -18.52 -12.50
CA PHE A 679 16.47 -18.17 -13.79
C PHE A 679 16.02 -16.70 -13.92
N LEU A 680 16.41 -15.81 -13.03
CA LEU A 680 16.16 -14.37 -13.19
C LEU A 680 17.22 -13.67 -14.06
N ALA A 681 18.03 -14.41 -14.79
CA ALA A 681 19.08 -13.84 -15.66
C ALA A 681 18.82 -13.96 -17.16
N ASP A 682 17.84 -14.73 -17.61
CA ASP A 682 17.60 -14.90 -19.05
C ASP A 682 16.12 -14.75 -19.42
N ASP A 683 15.87 -13.79 -20.28
CA ASP A 683 14.89 -13.66 -21.36
C ASP A 683 13.67 -12.74 -21.25
N ASP A 684 13.43 -11.98 -20.19
CA ASP A 684 12.29 -11.04 -20.18
C ASP A 684 12.67 -9.54 -20.30
N THR A 685 13.92 -9.20 -20.57
CA THR A 685 14.34 -7.80 -20.76
C THR A 685 14.10 -7.24 -22.16
N GLN A 686 13.56 -7.99 -23.10
CA GLN A 686 13.28 -7.48 -24.44
C GLN A 686 11.83 -7.04 -24.69
N ASP A 687 10.85 -7.50 -23.94
CA ASP A 687 9.45 -7.15 -24.20
C ASP A 687 8.90 -5.97 -23.38
N SER A 688 9.53 -5.59 -22.25
CA SER A 688 9.06 -4.44 -21.47
C SER A 688 9.53 -3.07 -21.99
N GLN A 689 10.36 -3.03 -23.04
CA GLN A 689 10.78 -1.77 -23.69
C GLN A 689 10.00 -1.41 -24.96
N ALA A 690 9.11 -2.28 -25.45
CA ALA A 690 8.39 -2.04 -26.69
C ALA A 690 7.07 -1.30 -26.56
N GLU A 691 6.49 -1.15 -25.36
CA GLU A 691 5.17 -0.50 -25.21
C GLU A 691 5.20 1.00 -24.85
N ASN A 692 6.36 1.63 -24.77
CA ASN A 692 6.46 3.07 -24.51
C ASN A 692 6.88 3.93 -25.71
N PHE A 693 6.84 3.39 -26.96
CA PHE A 693 7.23 4.12 -28.17
C PHE A 693 6.13 4.11 -29.23
N GLU A 694 4.98 4.62 -28.93
CA GLU A 694 4.07 5.16 -29.97
C GLU A 694 3.58 6.52 -29.51
N LEU A 695 4.29 7.55 -29.91
CA LEU A 695 3.85 8.91 -30.26
C LEU A 695 5.05 9.85 -30.27
N ALA A 696 5.82 9.81 -31.34
CA ALA A 696 6.58 10.99 -31.79
C ALA A 696 6.86 10.84 -33.28
N ASP A 697 6.27 11.76 -34.02
CA ASP A 697 6.40 11.95 -35.45
C ASP A 697 7.84 12.13 -35.93
N GLU A 698 8.02 11.70 -37.19
CA GLU A 698 9.22 11.81 -38.02
C GLU A 698 10.05 13.09 -37.82
N VAL A 699 11.32 12.94 -37.54
CA VAL A 699 12.36 13.95 -37.82
C VAL A 699 13.48 13.31 -38.61
N VAL A 700 13.64 13.82 -39.81
CA VAL A 700 14.67 13.50 -40.81
C VAL A 700 16.04 13.89 -40.28
N PHE A 701 17.00 12.95 -40.32
CA PHE A 701 18.41 13.21 -40.01
C PHE A 701 19.12 13.86 -41.19
N GLU A 702 19.62 15.07 -41.01
CA GLU A 702 20.76 15.60 -41.79
C GLU A 702 22.03 15.63 -40.92
N ASN A 703 23.05 15.01 -41.45
CA ASN A 703 24.40 14.92 -40.92
C ASN A 703 25.06 16.30 -40.85
N ARG A 704 25.46 16.80 -39.64
CA ARG A 704 26.47 17.82 -39.46
C ARG A 704 27.35 17.54 -38.24
N GLN A 705 28.61 17.61 -38.46
CA GLN A 705 29.82 17.51 -37.70
C GLN A 705 29.81 17.75 -36.18
N GLU A 706 30.46 16.82 -35.51
CA GLU A 706 30.55 16.50 -34.08
C GLU A 706 31.52 17.38 -33.25
N THR A 707 31.75 18.64 -33.53
CA THR A 707 32.70 19.44 -32.76
C THR A 707 32.11 20.68 -32.05
N ASP A 708 30.89 21.10 -32.34
CA ASP A 708 30.34 22.34 -31.80
C ASP A 708 29.33 22.20 -30.65
N LEU A 709 28.92 20.97 -30.26
CA LEU A 709 27.92 20.77 -29.25
C LEU A 709 28.46 20.62 -27.83
N GLN A 710 29.74 20.24 -27.69
CA GLN A 710 30.36 20.12 -26.37
C GLN A 710 30.71 21.47 -25.77
N ASP A 711 31.14 22.42 -26.60
CA ASP A 711 31.51 23.75 -26.15
C ASP A 711 30.30 24.63 -25.83
N GLN A 712 29.17 24.49 -26.53
CA GLN A 712 27.94 25.19 -26.22
C GLN A 712 27.25 24.70 -24.94
N PHE A 713 27.47 23.42 -24.55
CA PHE A 713 26.90 22.88 -23.31
C PHE A 713 27.69 23.31 -22.07
N LEU A 714 29.00 23.52 -22.21
CA LEU A 714 29.86 24.06 -21.15
C LEU A 714 29.60 25.54 -20.93
N GLU A 715 29.35 26.30 -21.98
CA GLU A 715 29.08 27.75 -21.92
C GLU A 715 27.73 28.08 -21.26
N ILE A 716 26.72 27.16 -21.33
CA ILE A 716 25.43 27.31 -20.64
C ILE A 716 25.56 27.01 -19.15
N MET A 717 26.50 26.20 -18.74
CA MET A 717 26.71 25.85 -17.31
C MET A 717 27.60 26.88 -16.57
N GLU A 718 28.38 27.67 -17.25
CA GLU A 718 29.22 28.71 -16.63
C GLU A 718 28.57 30.10 -16.52
N THR A 719 27.39 30.32 -17.10
CA THR A 719 26.70 31.62 -17.11
C THR A 719 25.53 31.75 -16.13
N LEU A 720 25.57 31.08 -15.01
CA LEU A 720 24.63 31.36 -13.91
C LEU A 720 25.31 32.29 -12.89
N PRO A 721 24.93 33.56 -12.78
CA PRO A 721 25.53 34.50 -11.84
C PRO A 721 25.04 34.22 -10.42
N ALA A 722 26.02 34.22 -9.52
CA ALA A 722 25.82 34.32 -8.08
C ALA A 722 25.30 35.72 -7.73
N ALA A 723 24.39 35.72 -6.76
CA ALA A 723 23.99 36.84 -5.90
C ALA A 723 23.76 38.19 -6.57
N VAL A 724 22.55 38.68 -6.58
CA VAL A 724 22.25 40.11 -6.77
C VAL A 724 21.33 40.62 -5.68
N ALA A 725 21.83 41.74 -5.15
CA ALA A 725 21.23 42.61 -4.18
C ALA A 725 19.88 43.24 -4.62
N GLU A 726 19.19 43.77 -3.65
CA GLU A 726 17.94 44.51 -3.77
C GLU A 726 18.02 45.68 -4.77
N PRO A 727 16.92 46.01 -5.49
CA PRO A 727 16.80 47.28 -6.17
C PRO A 727 15.88 48.26 -5.42
N GLN A 728 16.33 49.46 -5.31
CA GLN A 728 15.57 50.65 -4.87
C GLN A 728 14.60 51.15 -5.98
N PRO A 729 13.59 51.92 -5.64
CA PRO A 729 12.47 52.28 -6.54
C PRO A 729 12.76 53.52 -7.39
N GLY A 730 12.57 53.43 -8.68
CA GLY A 730 12.57 54.51 -9.63
C GLY A 730 11.27 54.54 -10.43
N THR A 731 10.70 55.71 -10.50
CA THR A 731 9.46 56.16 -11.13
C THR A 731 9.41 55.92 -12.65
N SER A 732 8.30 55.43 -13.22
CA SER A 732 7.50 56.12 -14.25
C SER A 732 6.37 55.24 -14.84
N SER A 733 5.30 55.88 -15.17
CA SER A 733 4.06 55.50 -15.75
C SER A 733 4.12 54.75 -17.09
N GLN A 734 3.30 53.69 -17.23
CA GLN A 734 2.39 53.52 -18.36
C GLN A 734 1.52 52.29 -18.17
N GLY A 735 0.25 52.40 -18.58
CA GLY A 735 -0.80 51.44 -18.28
C GLY A 735 -0.67 50.10 -18.99
N GLN A 736 -0.95 49.06 -18.23
CA GLN A 736 -1.28 47.75 -18.78
C GLN A 736 -2.53 47.19 -18.11
N LEU A 737 -3.38 46.64 -18.95
CA LEU A 737 -4.64 45.98 -18.64
C LEU A 737 -4.44 44.93 -17.56
N ARG A 738 -5.19 45.04 -16.47
CA ARG A 738 -5.26 44.02 -15.42
C ARG A 738 -6.02 42.79 -15.90
N VAL A 739 -5.31 41.67 -16.03
CA VAL A 739 -5.90 40.33 -16.06
C VAL A 739 -6.37 39.99 -14.65
N PRO A 740 -7.58 39.42 -14.45
CA PRO A 740 -8.08 39.07 -13.12
C PRO A 740 -7.20 38.00 -12.49
N ALA A 741 -6.83 38.21 -11.24
CA ALA A 741 -6.05 37.27 -10.46
C ALA A 741 -6.83 35.97 -10.22
N VAL A 742 -6.29 34.86 -10.67
CA VAL A 742 -6.79 33.49 -10.42
C VAL A 742 -6.76 33.23 -8.91
N PRO A 743 -7.81 32.62 -8.31
CA PRO A 743 -7.84 32.30 -6.89
C PRO A 743 -6.69 31.37 -6.53
N LYS A 744 -5.90 31.71 -5.51
CA LYS A 744 -4.83 30.84 -4.98
C LYS A 744 -5.50 29.60 -4.40
N LEU A 745 -5.21 28.44 -4.96
CA LEU A 745 -5.67 27.16 -4.43
C LEU A 745 -5.09 26.95 -3.02
N ASN A 746 -5.98 26.75 -2.05
CA ASN A 746 -5.58 26.40 -0.69
C ASN A 746 -5.12 24.92 -0.68
N ARG A 747 -3.93 24.65 -0.15
CA ARG A 747 -3.30 23.31 -0.15
C ARG A 747 -3.47 22.57 1.16
N TYR A 748 -3.74 23.28 2.24
CA TYR A 748 -3.81 22.75 3.59
C TYR A 748 -5.17 23.08 4.14
N TYR A 749 -5.96 22.09 4.50
CA TYR A 749 -7.31 22.28 5.02
C TYR A 749 -7.36 21.93 6.48
N CYS A 750 -8.08 22.70 7.27
CA CYS A 750 -8.32 22.42 8.67
C CYS A 750 -9.37 21.34 8.81
N GLY A 751 -9.01 20.18 9.32
CA GLY A 751 -9.92 19.05 9.55
C GLY A 751 -11.09 19.41 10.50
N ALA A 752 -10.89 20.36 11.43
CA ALA A 752 -11.91 20.77 12.36
C ALA A 752 -12.96 21.78 11.79
N CYS A 753 -12.67 22.49 10.71
CA CYS A 753 -13.59 23.50 10.17
C CYS A 753 -13.56 23.70 8.65
N GLY A 754 -12.88 22.83 7.90
CA GLY A 754 -12.81 22.85 6.44
C GLY A 754 -12.08 24.05 5.82
N LYS A 755 -11.45 24.93 6.61
CA LYS A 755 -10.76 26.12 6.06
C LYS A 755 -9.46 25.73 5.40
N GLY A 756 -9.28 26.19 4.15
CA GLY A 756 -8.07 25.95 3.37
C GLY A 756 -7.00 27.02 3.60
N TYR A 757 -5.73 26.61 3.58
CA TYR A 757 -4.56 27.46 3.72
C TYR A 757 -3.51 27.15 2.64
N ALA A 758 -2.84 28.21 2.18
CA ALA A 758 -1.80 28.06 1.15
C ALA A 758 -0.46 27.54 1.70
N ARG A 759 -0.27 27.51 3.03
CA ARG A 759 0.97 27.12 3.70
C ARG A 759 0.69 26.33 4.98
N LYS A 760 1.44 25.27 5.25
CA LYS A 760 1.37 24.44 6.48
C LYS A 760 1.47 25.25 7.77
N PRO A 761 2.42 26.22 7.94
CA PRO A 761 2.47 27.03 9.14
C PRO A 761 1.20 27.86 9.40
N SER A 762 0.47 28.18 8.33
CA SER A 762 -0.79 28.91 8.45
C SER A 762 -1.92 28.02 8.95
N LEU A 763 -1.93 26.75 8.56
CA LEU A 763 -2.85 25.73 9.10
C LEU A 763 -2.51 25.43 10.57
N THR A 764 -1.25 25.12 10.90
CA THR A 764 -0.81 24.87 12.28
C THR A 764 -1.19 26.05 13.20
N ARG A 765 -0.99 27.26 12.73
CA ARG A 765 -1.40 28.47 13.45
C ARG A 765 -2.93 28.59 13.60
N HIS A 766 -3.69 28.13 12.62
CA HIS A 766 -5.14 28.11 12.71
C HIS A 766 -5.66 27.01 13.66
N LEU A 767 -5.01 25.85 13.71
CA LEU A 767 -5.38 24.77 14.64
C LEU A 767 -5.35 25.24 16.11
N LEU A 768 -4.44 26.14 16.49
CA LEU A 768 -4.43 26.75 17.81
C LEU A 768 -5.73 27.54 18.17
N THR A 769 -6.56 27.85 17.17
CA THR A 769 -7.87 28.46 17.42
C THR A 769 -8.93 27.46 17.85
N HIS A 770 -8.74 26.18 17.51
CA HIS A 770 -9.65 25.09 17.89
C HIS A 770 -9.27 24.50 19.25
N THR A 771 -7.98 24.32 19.53
CA THR A 771 -7.50 23.81 20.82
C THR A 771 -7.63 24.83 21.93
N GLY A 772 -7.73 26.13 21.60
CA GLY A 772 -7.75 27.20 22.58
C GLY A 772 -6.46 27.37 23.38
N GLU A 773 -5.39 26.66 23.00
CA GLU A 773 -4.12 26.65 23.68
C GLU A 773 -3.43 28.03 23.61
N LYS A 774 -3.06 28.57 24.75
CA LYS A 774 -2.41 29.87 24.89
C LYS A 774 -1.06 29.72 25.60
N ARG A 775 -0.01 29.50 24.80
CA ARG A 775 1.33 29.16 25.29
C ARG A 775 2.12 30.32 25.89
N PHE A 776 1.76 31.56 25.57
CA PHE A 776 2.49 32.76 26.01
C PHE A 776 1.71 33.50 27.08
N SER A 777 2.22 33.51 28.32
CA SER A 777 1.62 34.21 29.45
C SER A 777 2.31 35.55 29.67
N CYS A 778 1.55 36.64 29.85
CA CYS A 778 2.12 37.94 30.15
C CYS A 778 2.64 37.97 31.60
N PRO A 779 3.89 38.41 31.85
CA PRO A 779 4.41 38.53 33.21
C PRO A 779 3.77 39.68 33.97
N ASN A 780 3.19 40.66 33.29
CA ASN A 780 2.68 41.91 33.91
C ASN A 780 1.14 41.92 34.08
N CYS A 781 0.42 40.88 33.56
CA CYS A 781 -1.02 40.78 33.71
C CYS A 781 -1.52 39.35 33.42
N PRO A 782 -2.73 38.94 33.79
CA PRO A 782 -3.23 37.58 33.60
C PRO A 782 -3.54 37.22 32.14
N SER A 783 -3.16 38.02 31.16
CA SER A 783 -3.43 37.77 29.76
C SER A 783 -2.51 36.67 29.18
N ARG A 784 -3.10 35.74 28.41
CA ARG A 784 -2.37 34.65 27.74
C ARG A 784 -2.68 34.67 26.25
N PHE A 785 -1.69 34.34 25.43
CA PHE A 785 -1.74 34.44 23.98
C PHE A 785 -1.36 33.12 23.31
N ALA A 786 -2.04 32.81 22.22
CA ALA A 786 -1.73 31.63 21.40
C ALA A 786 -0.58 31.91 20.41
N ARG A 787 -0.22 33.17 20.18
CA ARG A 787 0.81 33.56 19.18
C ARG A 787 1.83 34.49 19.82
N LYS A 788 3.10 34.26 19.45
CA LYS A 788 4.22 35.08 19.94
C LYS A 788 4.10 36.53 19.52
N GLU A 789 3.69 36.80 18.24
CA GLU A 789 3.55 38.15 17.73
C GLU A 789 2.47 38.95 18.49
N HIS A 790 1.39 38.30 18.91
CA HIS A 790 0.32 38.94 19.73
C HIS A 790 0.78 39.16 21.16
N PHE A 791 1.60 38.23 21.70
CA PHE A 791 2.22 38.38 23.01
C PHE A 791 3.22 39.54 23.02
N ASP A 792 4.16 39.60 22.05
CA ASP A 792 5.14 40.67 21.93
C ASP A 792 4.46 42.04 21.74
N GLY A 793 3.43 42.07 20.89
CA GLY A 793 2.61 43.26 20.71
C GLY A 793 1.84 43.69 21.96
N HIS A 794 1.35 42.75 22.78
CA HIS A 794 0.74 43.03 24.08
C HIS A 794 1.75 43.55 25.09
N LEU A 795 2.98 43.00 25.13
CA LEU A 795 4.04 43.54 26.00
C LEU A 795 4.29 45.03 25.74
N ARG A 796 4.25 45.47 24.47
CA ARG A 796 4.37 46.90 24.13
C ARG A 796 3.23 47.77 24.63
N THR A 797 2.07 47.18 24.96
CA THR A 797 1.00 47.98 25.62
C THR A 797 1.34 48.34 27.07
N HIS A 798 2.20 47.54 27.72
CA HIS A 798 2.71 47.87 29.08
C HIS A 798 3.86 48.87 29.04
N THR A 799 4.69 48.86 28.00
CA THR A 799 5.80 49.80 27.82
C THR A 799 5.41 51.07 27.10
N GLY A 800 4.23 51.14 26.49
CA GLY A 800 3.77 52.28 25.70
C GLY A 800 4.51 52.45 24.35
N GLU A 801 5.37 51.53 23.96
CA GLU A 801 6.18 51.57 22.73
C GLU A 801 5.33 51.40 21.48
N LYS A 802 5.53 52.33 20.51
CA LYS A 802 4.85 52.29 19.20
C LYS A 802 5.87 52.17 18.09
N SER A 803 6.30 50.98 17.80
CA SER A 803 7.43 50.67 16.91
C SER A 803 7.12 50.83 15.42
N PHE A 804 5.87 51.16 15.03
CA PHE A 804 5.44 51.22 13.61
C PHE A 804 4.91 52.63 13.27
N PRO A 805 5.74 53.59 12.86
CA PRO A 805 5.30 54.93 12.45
C PRO A 805 4.65 54.89 11.08
N CYS A 806 3.72 55.80 10.86
CA CYS A 806 3.17 56.06 9.53
C CYS A 806 4.08 57.02 8.78
N GLU A 807 4.63 56.56 7.66
CA GLU A 807 5.58 57.28 6.83
C GLU A 807 4.89 58.31 5.89
N TYR A 808 3.58 58.43 5.92
CA TYR A 808 2.83 59.36 5.07
C TYR A 808 3.09 60.81 5.51
N PRO A 809 3.49 61.70 4.60
CA PRO A 809 3.87 63.09 4.95
C PRO A 809 2.75 63.75 5.74
N GLY A 810 3.08 64.33 6.90
CA GLY A 810 2.18 65.05 7.76
C GLY A 810 1.27 64.18 8.68
N CYS A 811 1.40 62.88 8.70
CA CYS A 811 0.52 62.01 9.48
C CYS A 811 0.91 61.91 10.94
N GLY A 812 2.17 61.76 11.32
CA GLY A 812 2.72 61.70 12.67
C GLY A 812 2.19 60.60 13.58
N LYS A 813 1.40 59.64 13.09
CA LYS A 813 0.82 58.56 13.88
C LYS A 813 1.73 57.34 13.91
N SER A 814 1.89 56.71 15.06
CA SER A 814 2.61 55.44 15.24
C SER A 814 1.75 54.40 15.95
N PHE A 815 1.99 53.12 15.64
CA PHE A 815 1.17 51.97 16.08
C PHE A 815 2.02 50.92 16.77
N GLY A 816 1.42 50.16 17.70
CA GLY A 816 2.06 49.05 18.42
C GLY A 816 2.11 47.75 17.57
N TYR A 817 1.28 47.67 16.51
CA TYR A 817 1.17 46.53 15.63
C TYR A 817 1.26 46.90 14.13
N GLN A 818 2.02 46.15 13.38
CA GLN A 818 2.15 46.31 11.90
C GLN A 818 0.80 46.25 11.18
N GLY A 819 -0.12 45.35 11.64
CA GLY A 819 -1.45 45.24 11.05
C GLY A 819 -2.31 46.49 11.26
N ASP A 820 -2.12 47.20 12.36
CA ASP A 820 -2.82 48.46 12.63
C ASP A 820 -2.26 49.60 11.77
N LEU A 821 -0.96 49.65 11.57
CA LEU A 821 -0.32 50.56 10.59
C LEU A 821 -0.84 50.31 9.15
N SER A 822 -0.82 49.09 8.69
CA SER A 822 -1.31 48.74 7.34
C SER A 822 -2.80 49.08 7.15
N ARG A 823 -3.60 48.89 8.19
CA ARG A 823 -5.01 49.31 8.24
C ARG A 823 -5.15 50.83 8.20
N HIS A 824 -4.31 51.56 8.92
CA HIS A 824 -4.32 53.03 8.90
C HIS A 824 -3.86 53.60 7.55
N GLN A 825 -2.88 53.05 6.90
CA GLN A 825 -2.39 53.46 5.57
C GLN A 825 -3.49 53.52 4.52
N ARG A 826 -4.52 52.66 4.63
CA ARG A 826 -5.71 52.70 3.74
C ARG A 826 -6.56 53.97 3.87
N VAL A 827 -6.40 54.73 4.94
CA VAL A 827 -7.02 56.02 5.09
C VAL A 827 -6.39 57.03 4.13
N HIS A 828 -5.07 56.89 3.89
CA HIS A 828 -4.34 57.78 2.98
C HIS A 828 -4.51 57.34 1.53
N THR A 829 -4.45 56.04 1.22
CA THR A 829 -4.59 55.52 -0.14
C THR A 829 -6.03 55.44 -0.63
N LYS A 830 -7.02 55.61 0.28
CA LYS A 830 -8.46 55.43 0.02
C LYS A 830 -8.82 54.06 -0.60
N GLU A 831 -7.94 53.10 -0.45
CA GLU A 831 -8.07 51.75 -0.99
C GLU A 831 -9.21 51.00 -0.29
N LYS A 832 -10.08 50.35 -1.05
CA LYS A 832 -11.19 49.53 -0.54
C LYS A 832 -11.12 48.11 -1.11
N PRO A 833 -10.25 47.26 -0.59
CA PRO A 833 -9.96 45.96 -1.16
C PRO A 833 -11.08 44.91 -1.03
N PHE A 834 -12.17 45.25 -0.32
CA PHE A 834 -13.26 44.32 -0.02
C PHE A 834 -14.55 44.73 -0.73
N PRO A 835 -14.77 44.34 -2.00
CA PRO A 835 -16.01 44.59 -2.70
C PRO A 835 -17.13 43.69 -2.18
N CYS A 836 -18.37 44.21 -2.24
CA CYS A 836 -19.55 43.39 -2.01
C CYS A 836 -19.78 42.49 -3.23
N THR A 837 -19.91 41.18 -2.97
CA THR A 837 -20.13 40.15 -4.03
C THR A 837 -21.60 39.91 -4.30
N TYR A 838 -22.52 40.70 -3.76
CA TYR A 838 -23.96 40.55 -4.00
C TYR A 838 -24.32 41.17 -5.35
N GLU A 839 -25.08 40.44 -6.14
CA GLU A 839 -25.46 40.85 -7.50
C GLU A 839 -26.16 42.22 -7.47
N GLY A 840 -25.71 43.16 -8.30
CA GLY A 840 -26.22 44.55 -8.36
C GLY A 840 -25.65 45.47 -7.28
N CYS A 841 -24.77 45.06 -6.38
CA CYS A 841 -24.18 45.92 -5.35
C CYS A 841 -22.76 46.37 -5.69
N THR A 842 -22.56 47.66 -5.92
CA THR A 842 -21.25 48.25 -6.31
C THR A 842 -20.41 48.74 -5.12
N LYS A 843 -20.81 48.46 -3.88
CA LYS A 843 -20.11 48.95 -2.68
C LYS A 843 -18.86 48.16 -2.35
N SER A 844 -17.77 48.88 -2.02
CA SER A 844 -16.51 48.30 -1.55
C SER A 844 -16.08 48.94 -0.24
N PHE A 845 -15.35 48.17 0.60
CA PHE A 845 -15.01 48.55 1.96
C PHE A 845 -13.50 48.48 2.21
N ALA A 846 -12.97 49.37 3.07
CA ALA A 846 -11.58 49.34 3.45
C ALA A 846 -11.30 48.25 4.53
N ARG A 847 -12.37 47.67 5.12
CA ARG A 847 -12.28 46.68 6.21
C ARG A 847 -13.24 45.51 5.96
N PRO A 848 -12.81 44.25 6.24
CA PRO A 848 -13.66 43.07 6.05
C PRO A 848 -14.83 43.00 7.03
N ASP A 849 -14.67 43.53 8.25
CA ASP A 849 -15.78 43.63 9.24
C ASP A 849 -16.88 44.59 8.79
N HIS A 850 -16.53 45.67 8.09
CA HIS A 850 -17.53 46.59 7.53
C HIS A 850 -18.25 45.97 6.32
N LEU A 851 -17.56 45.16 5.51
CA LEU A 851 -18.19 44.37 4.44
C LEU A 851 -19.17 43.35 5.03
N ALA A 852 -18.77 42.59 6.07
CA ALA A 852 -19.63 41.58 6.70
C ALA A 852 -20.92 42.23 7.29
N VAL A 853 -20.79 43.40 7.93
CA VAL A 853 -21.96 44.21 8.39
C VAL A 853 -22.81 44.67 7.23
N HIS A 854 -22.20 45.05 6.09
CA HIS A 854 -22.98 45.47 4.91
C HIS A 854 -23.68 44.25 4.27
N GLN A 855 -23.06 43.12 4.17
CA GLN A 855 -23.69 41.89 3.64
C GLN A 855 -24.91 41.45 4.47
N SER A 856 -24.93 41.73 5.78
CA SER A 856 -26.11 41.48 6.62
C SER A 856 -27.34 42.30 6.23
N VAL A 857 -27.15 43.41 5.49
CA VAL A 857 -28.25 44.19 4.93
C VAL A 857 -28.95 43.45 3.78
N HIS A 858 -28.16 42.74 2.96
CA HIS A 858 -28.69 41.94 1.85
C HIS A 858 -29.39 40.67 2.35
N THR A 859 -28.76 39.98 3.30
CA THR A 859 -29.27 38.71 3.83
C THR A 859 -30.36 38.87 4.91
N LYS A 860 -30.53 40.09 5.45
CA LYS A 860 -31.38 40.38 6.63
C LYS A 860 -31.04 39.54 7.87
N VAL A 861 -29.91 38.86 7.89
CA VAL A 861 -29.44 38.02 9.01
C VAL A 861 -28.82 38.90 10.10
N LYS A 862 -29.31 38.77 11.34
CA LYS A 862 -28.76 39.43 12.50
C LYS A 862 -27.89 38.45 13.29
N LEU A 863 -26.57 38.56 13.14
CA LEU A 863 -25.58 37.58 13.61
C LEU A 863 -25.35 37.55 15.13
N PHE A 864 -25.80 38.57 15.88
CA PHE A 864 -25.52 38.72 17.29
C PHE A 864 -26.82 38.75 18.10
N THR A 865 -27.20 37.62 18.68
CA THR A 865 -28.35 37.52 19.59
C THR A 865 -27.98 37.97 20.99
N CYS A 866 -28.95 38.55 21.71
CA CYS A 866 -28.81 38.86 23.14
C CYS A 866 -28.66 37.55 23.92
N THR A 867 -27.70 37.49 24.82
CA THR A 867 -27.43 36.32 25.67
C THR A 867 -28.13 36.38 27.03
N HIS A 868 -28.94 37.42 27.30
CA HIS A 868 -29.72 37.54 28.51
C HIS A 868 -30.96 36.63 28.44
N GLU A 869 -31.21 35.89 29.48
CA GLU A 869 -32.33 34.95 29.59
C GLU A 869 -33.66 35.65 29.36
N GLY A 870 -34.51 35.11 28.45
CA GLY A 870 -35.79 35.71 28.09
C GLY A 870 -35.73 36.87 27.05
N CYS A 871 -34.56 37.28 26.56
CA CYS A 871 -34.43 38.35 25.56
C CYS A 871 -34.21 37.79 24.12
N THR A 872 -35.15 38.04 23.23
CA THR A 872 -35.12 37.52 21.83
C THR A 872 -34.48 38.51 20.86
N LYS A 873 -33.93 39.64 21.29
CA LYS A 873 -33.37 40.68 20.42
C LYS A 873 -32.06 40.25 19.76
N SER A 874 -31.96 40.48 18.46
CA SER A 874 -30.76 40.17 17.65
C SER A 874 -30.29 41.42 16.90
N PHE A 875 -28.96 41.53 16.71
CA PHE A 875 -28.30 42.75 16.21
C PHE A 875 -27.35 42.40 15.04
N ALA A 876 -27.21 43.32 14.07
CA ALA A 876 -26.26 43.18 12.97
C ALA A 876 -24.80 43.50 13.38
N ARG A 877 -24.59 44.10 14.54
CA ARG A 877 -23.27 44.50 15.09
C ARG A 877 -23.10 44.04 16.55
N ASN A 878 -21.93 43.52 16.86
CA ASN A 878 -21.58 43.08 18.22
C ASN A 878 -21.61 44.26 19.22
N GLY A 879 -21.12 45.45 18.83
CA GLY A 879 -21.20 46.66 19.66
C GLY A 879 -22.62 47.11 19.99
N SER A 880 -23.58 46.86 19.09
CA SER A 880 -25.01 47.14 19.35
C SER A 880 -25.59 46.10 20.33
N ARG A 881 -25.19 44.85 20.25
CA ARG A 881 -25.55 43.81 21.22
C ARG A 881 -24.99 44.14 22.61
N ASN A 882 -23.70 44.47 22.67
CA ASN A 882 -23.07 44.82 23.96
C ASN A 882 -23.68 46.04 24.64
N ARG A 883 -24.02 47.07 23.85
CA ARG A 883 -24.77 48.24 24.38
C ARG A 883 -26.18 47.86 24.82
N HIS A 884 -26.82 46.91 24.16
CA HIS A 884 -28.10 46.38 24.60
C HIS A 884 -27.94 45.49 25.87
N LEU A 885 -26.89 44.68 25.97
CA LEU A 885 -26.61 43.91 27.19
C LEU A 885 -26.43 44.78 28.41
N SER A 886 -25.83 45.98 28.27
CA SER A 886 -25.74 46.95 29.40
C SER A 886 -27.09 47.57 29.80
N THR A 887 -28.18 47.34 29.06
CA THR A 887 -29.54 47.74 29.46
C THR A 887 -30.25 46.66 30.30
N HIS A 888 -29.66 45.49 30.44
CA HIS A 888 -30.10 44.39 31.31
C HIS A 888 -29.35 44.37 32.66
N GLN A 889 -28.28 45.16 32.76
CA GLN A 889 -27.63 45.51 34.05
C GLN A 889 -28.27 46.76 34.65
#